data_7afc446f0ea4dbeaffd587929eb78eab
#
_entry.id   7afc446f0ea4dbeaffd587929eb78eab
#
_cell.length_a   1.000
_cell.length_b   1.000
_cell.length_c   1.000
_cell.angle_alpha   90.00
_cell.angle_beta   90.00
_cell.angle_gamma   90.00
#
_symmetry.space_group_name_H-M   'P 1'
#
loop_
_entity.id
_entity.type
_entity.pdbx_description
1 polymer ?
#
loop_
_entity_poly.entity_id
_entity_poly.type
_entity_poly.pdbx_seq_one_letter_code
_entity_poly.pdbx_strand_id
1 'polypeptide(L)'
;MAVLVGSLVLVPIARSILTSTTERHGQDTVFVGLDNYLALVGDEQFHTGVVNSFVFTAYAEVFKVVLGLSAALLLHQRRRGRAVLTGLLLVPWVVPTVVTAFSWRALLDPIFGSVNTLLTATGIGPLLASAHLVDSWPAGWLSDPSLAMPSVILVNVWKGVPFFTVCFLAGLKAIPADLYEAATIDGASSLQRFTHVTLPGLRHVLTVTVTLSSIWTFNNFDLVWLLTQGGPGDVTAPYVLVAYSKAILQLQYGAGAAVTLVMLPIIGGLVFVLVRLLRQDTTIRLPRRRQAAWWIGARRWAATARRALPWAVAAGVTGLLFWASPEIFWKAAVVLGVILLVAAAVGRVVSTLQSRGGRRSSSLVSGLGSGVALAGLLFFVLGPLYWIVVTAFKSEGQVVMRTDDLWPTPWTLEQFGALFDNQPFGRWYLNTLLVSAASTAVALICAALAGYALARLRFRGAQGFTVTVLLTYVMPGALLFIPLYQMLIGARLTDSLWSLVVTYPTFTLPFATWLLVGYFSSIPVELEEAALVDGCTRLQAFGRVVLPLAKPGLLAVALFTLTNAWNEFLFAFVFITKDEYKTLPVGMQSMIAGDVVPQGQLAAASLLVSIPVVIMYALGQRFLTEGLTAGAVKG
;
A
#
# COMPACT_ATOMS: atom_id res chain seq x y z
N MET A 1 -0.10 8.96 27.03
CA MET A 1 -0.57 9.06 25.63
C MET A 1 -0.36 10.45 25.04
N ALA A 2 -0.92 11.52 25.60
CA ALA A 2 -0.68 12.89 25.10
C ALA A 2 0.83 13.22 25.03
N VAL A 3 1.61 12.80 26.03
CA VAL A 3 3.07 12.94 26.05
C VAL A 3 3.72 12.14 24.92
N LEU A 4 3.30 10.88 24.67
CA LEU A 4 3.87 10.05 23.61
C LEU A 4 3.53 10.59 22.21
N VAL A 5 2.27 10.93 21.95
CA VAL A 5 1.89 11.57 20.66
C VAL A 5 2.54 12.93 20.51
N GLY A 6 2.61 13.70 21.61
CA GLY A 6 3.32 14.98 21.64
C GLY A 6 4.80 14.81 21.29
N SER A 7 5.52 13.95 22.01
CA SER A 7 6.98 13.79 21.83
C SER A 7 7.36 13.08 20.53
N LEU A 8 6.59 12.07 20.08
CA LEU A 8 6.95 11.25 18.92
C LEU A 8 6.38 11.77 17.59
N VAL A 9 5.38 12.66 17.61
CA VAL A 9 4.76 13.19 16.39
C VAL A 9 4.79 14.71 16.36
N LEU A 10 4.23 15.39 17.36
CA LEU A 10 4.11 16.85 17.31
C LEU A 10 5.47 17.55 17.45
N VAL A 11 6.37 17.05 18.30
CA VAL A 11 7.73 17.62 18.45
C VAL A 11 8.54 17.45 17.16
N PRO A 12 8.60 16.27 16.51
CA PRO A 12 9.23 16.13 15.20
C PRO A 12 8.65 17.07 14.13
N ILE A 13 7.33 17.24 14.07
CA ILE A 13 6.70 18.17 13.11
C ILE A 13 7.13 19.62 13.40
N ALA A 14 7.07 20.04 14.66
CA ALA A 14 7.53 21.39 15.04
C ALA A 14 9.01 21.57 14.69
N ARG A 15 9.83 20.56 14.92
CA ARG A 15 11.24 20.55 14.50
C ARG A 15 11.38 20.60 12.97
N SER A 16 10.58 19.84 12.20
CA SER A 16 10.59 19.95 10.73
C SER A 16 10.32 21.38 10.27
N ILE A 17 9.32 22.05 10.88
CA ILE A 17 9.00 23.46 10.57
C ILE A 17 10.19 24.37 10.89
N LEU A 18 10.82 24.20 12.03
CA LEU A 18 12.01 24.96 12.41
C LEU A 18 13.19 24.66 11.47
N THR A 19 13.47 23.38 11.20
CA THR A 19 14.55 22.96 10.31
C THR A 19 14.36 23.51 8.90
N SER A 20 13.11 23.55 8.39
CA SER A 20 12.83 24.07 7.04
C SER A 20 13.12 25.58 6.87
N THR A 21 13.22 26.32 7.97
CA THR A 21 13.57 27.73 7.99
C THR A 21 15.05 27.99 8.30
N THR A 22 15.87 26.95 8.33
CA THR A 22 17.30 27.02 8.65
C THR A 22 18.13 26.38 7.55
N GLU A 23 19.37 26.82 7.40
CA GLU A 23 20.38 26.22 6.53
C GLU A 23 21.66 25.94 7.34
N ARG A 24 22.36 24.88 6.98
CA ARG A 24 23.59 24.48 7.67
C ARG A 24 24.81 25.00 6.89
N HIS A 25 25.58 25.88 7.52
CA HIS A 25 26.87 26.36 7.02
C HIS A 25 28.01 25.79 7.88
N GLY A 26 28.61 24.69 7.45
CA GLY A 26 29.61 23.97 8.23
C GLY A 26 29.02 23.36 9.51
N GLN A 27 29.46 23.84 10.68
CA GLN A 27 28.91 23.43 11.98
C GLN A 27 27.76 24.32 12.49
N ASP A 28 27.59 25.50 11.91
CA ASP A 28 26.60 26.46 12.34
C ASP A 28 25.27 26.29 11.59
N THR A 29 24.18 26.59 12.28
CA THR A 29 22.83 26.59 11.70
C THR A 29 22.37 28.05 11.64
N VAL A 30 22.14 28.55 10.43
CA VAL A 30 21.69 29.92 10.17
C VAL A 30 20.21 29.94 9.86
N PHE A 31 19.48 30.90 10.42
CA PHE A 31 18.08 31.11 10.08
C PHE A 31 17.97 31.83 8.74
N VAL A 32 17.31 31.17 7.76
CA VAL A 32 17.13 31.66 6.38
C VAL A 32 15.66 31.96 6.03
N GLY A 33 14.76 31.84 7.00
CA GLY A 33 13.35 32.16 6.80
C GLY A 33 12.69 31.24 5.75
N LEU A 34 12.21 31.82 4.65
CA LEU A 34 11.51 31.08 3.58
C LEU A 34 12.41 30.75 2.38
N ASP A 35 13.70 30.99 2.43
CA ASP A 35 14.60 30.80 1.27
C ASP A 35 14.62 29.36 0.78
N ASN A 36 14.58 28.38 1.69
CA ASN A 36 14.45 26.97 1.31
C ASN A 36 13.18 26.69 0.47
N TYR A 37 12.07 27.37 0.77
CA TYR A 37 10.82 27.21 0.01
C TYR A 37 10.88 27.95 -1.33
N LEU A 38 11.50 29.12 -1.38
CA LEU A 38 11.68 29.88 -2.62
C LEU A 38 12.61 29.14 -3.57
N ALA A 39 13.66 28.49 -3.06
CA ALA A 39 14.56 27.66 -3.84
C ALA A 39 13.84 26.49 -4.53
N LEU A 40 12.80 25.90 -3.90
CA LEU A 40 12.02 24.81 -4.50
C LEU A 40 11.24 25.25 -5.74
N VAL A 41 10.91 26.55 -5.87
CA VAL A 41 10.16 27.06 -7.04
C VAL A 41 10.98 26.93 -8.33
N GLY A 42 12.32 27.06 -8.24
CA GLY A 42 13.22 26.88 -9.38
C GLY A 42 13.89 25.49 -9.46
N ASP A 43 13.54 24.56 -8.57
CA ASP A 43 14.20 23.27 -8.45
C ASP A 43 13.54 22.22 -9.36
N GLU A 44 14.22 21.86 -10.45
CA GLU A 44 13.75 20.89 -11.43
C GLU A 44 13.55 19.48 -10.81
N GLN A 45 14.46 19.06 -9.90
CA GLN A 45 14.35 17.79 -9.22
C GLN A 45 13.09 17.71 -8.35
N PHE A 46 12.76 18.81 -7.66
CA PHE A 46 11.52 18.91 -6.87
C PHE A 46 10.28 18.84 -7.78
N HIS A 47 10.24 19.59 -8.87
CA HIS A 47 9.11 19.57 -9.80
C HIS A 47 8.91 18.17 -10.41
N THR A 48 9.98 17.55 -10.87
CA THR A 48 9.96 16.17 -11.39
C THR A 48 9.46 15.19 -10.32
N GLY A 49 9.94 15.30 -9.08
CA GLY A 49 9.52 14.44 -7.97
C GLY A 49 8.05 14.58 -7.62
N VAL A 50 7.50 15.80 -7.69
CA VAL A 50 6.06 16.06 -7.49
C VAL A 50 5.25 15.40 -8.61
N VAL A 51 5.60 15.64 -9.87
CA VAL A 51 4.91 15.06 -11.03
C VAL A 51 4.97 13.54 -10.97
N ASN A 52 6.13 12.97 -10.72
CA ASN A 52 6.32 11.52 -10.58
C ASN A 52 5.43 10.92 -9.49
N SER A 53 5.29 11.61 -8.35
CA SER A 53 4.41 11.15 -7.26
C SER A 53 2.95 11.07 -7.69
N PHE A 54 2.47 12.07 -8.43
CA PHE A 54 1.10 12.06 -8.96
C PHE A 54 0.91 11.01 -10.05
N VAL A 55 1.83 10.92 -11.01
CA VAL A 55 1.81 9.92 -12.10
C VAL A 55 1.81 8.52 -11.51
N PHE A 56 2.77 8.22 -10.65
CA PHE A 56 2.89 6.92 -9.98
C PHE A 56 1.61 6.53 -9.25
N THR A 57 1.07 7.45 -8.43
CA THR A 57 -0.14 7.19 -7.65
C THR A 57 -1.36 7.00 -8.54
N ALA A 58 -1.59 7.91 -9.47
CA ALA A 58 -2.81 7.88 -10.28
C ALA A 58 -2.91 6.61 -11.14
N TYR A 59 -1.84 6.24 -11.84
CA TYR A 59 -1.85 5.02 -12.65
C TYR A 59 -1.92 3.76 -11.80
N ALA A 60 -1.15 3.70 -10.70
CA ALA A 60 -1.21 2.56 -9.81
C ALA A 60 -2.63 2.35 -9.24
N GLU A 61 -3.32 3.42 -8.82
CA GLU A 61 -4.67 3.31 -8.26
C GLU A 61 -5.70 2.87 -9.30
N VAL A 62 -5.64 3.37 -10.54
CA VAL A 62 -6.53 2.93 -11.62
C VAL A 62 -6.39 1.42 -11.85
N PHE A 63 -5.18 0.92 -12.01
CA PHE A 63 -4.96 -0.51 -12.24
C PHE A 63 -5.33 -1.37 -11.03
N LYS A 64 -5.03 -0.94 -9.81
CA LYS A 64 -5.43 -1.64 -8.58
C LYS A 64 -6.96 -1.75 -8.46
N VAL A 65 -7.68 -0.67 -8.74
CA VAL A 65 -9.17 -0.68 -8.73
C VAL A 65 -9.70 -1.66 -9.77
N VAL A 66 -9.23 -1.58 -11.01
CA VAL A 66 -9.72 -2.44 -12.12
C VAL A 66 -9.41 -3.90 -11.83
N LEU A 67 -8.16 -4.24 -11.53
CA LEU A 67 -7.75 -5.62 -11.30
C LEU A 67 -8.32 -6.19 -9.99
N GLY A 68 -8.31 -5.38 -8.91
CA GLY A 68 -8.85 -5.79 -7.61
C GLY A 68 -10.36 -6.02 -7.65
N LEU A 69 -11.12 -5.15 -8.34
CA LEU A 69 -12.56 -5.34 -8.52
C LEU A 69 -12.85 -6.57 -9.39
N SER A 70 -12.11 -6.76 -10.47
CA SER A 70 -12.23 -7.93 -11.34
C SER A 70 -11.99 -9.23 -10.56
N ALA A 71 -10.92 -9.26 -9.76
CA ALA A 71 -10.60 -10.39 -8.88
C ALA A 71 -11.70 -10.64 -7.83
N ALA A 72 -12.20 -9.58 -7.20
CA ALA A 72 -13.28 -9.68 -6.21
C ALA A 72 -14.58 -10.23 -6.82
N LEU A 73 -14.95 -9.79 -8.03
CA LEU A 73 -16.12 -10.30 -8.75
C LEU A 73 -15.96 -11.77 -9.13
N LEU A 74 -14.77 -12.19 -9.59
CA LEU A 74 -14.47 -13.59 -9.89
C LEU A 74 -14.59 -14.48 -8.65
N LEU A 75 -14.03 -14.04 -7.50
CA LEU A 75 -14.11 -14.75 -6.23
C LEU A 75 -15.52 -14.76 -5.64
N HIS A 76 -16.29 -13.68 -5.82
CA HIS A 76 -17.66 -13.59 -5.32
C HIS A 76 -18.59 -14.65 -5.93
N GLN A 77 -18.39 -14.97 -7.21
CA GLN A 77 -19.14 -16.01 -7.93
C GLN A 77 -18.79 -17.43 -7.47
N ARG A 78 -17.63 -17.66 -6.84
CA ARG A 78 -17.17 -18.97 -6.42
C ARG A 78 -17.64 -19.31 -5.01
N ARG A 79 -18.27 -20.50 -4.84
CA ARG A 79 -18.66 -21.02 -3.51
C ARG A 79 -17.60 -21.98 -2.94
N ARG A 80 -17.03 -22.86 -3.79
CA ARG A 80 -16.02 -23.84 -3.40
C ARG A 80 -14.61 -23.29 -3.62
N GLY A 81 -13.71 -23.50 -2.65
CA GLY A 81 -12.29 -23.10 -2.74
C GLY A 81 -12.02 -21.59 -2.57
N ARG A 82 -13.05 -20.75 -2.36
CA ARG A 82 -12.89 -19.29 -2.24
C ARG A 82 -11.91 -18.89 -1.14
N ALA A 83 -11.93 -19.55 0.01
CA ALA A 83 -11.02 -19.21 1.12
C ALA A 83 -9.55 -19.44 0.72
N VAL A 84 -9.25 -20.58 0.10
CA VAL A 84 -7.90 -20.91 -0.38
C VAL A 84 -7.45 -19.92 -1.45
N LEU A 85 -8.29 -19.65 -2.44
CA LEU A 85 -7.99 -18.70 -3.52
C LEU A 85 -7.77 -17.28 -2.98
N THR A 86 -8.57 -16.84 -2.02
CA THR A 86 -8.38 -15.54 -1.36
C THR A 86 -7.07 -15.53 -0.58
N GLY A 87 -6.73 -16.61 0.12
CA GLY A 87 -5.46 -16.75 0.84
C GLY A 87 -4.26 -16.66 -0.11
N LEU A 88 -4.29 -17.39 -1.24
CA LEU A 88 -3.22 -17.34 -2.25
C LEU A 88 -3.08 -15.94 -2.87
N LEU A 89 -4.20 -15.28 -3.18
CA LEU A 89 -4.18 -13.92 -3.72
C LEU A 89 -3.64 -12.89 -2.73
N LEU A 90 -3.70 -13.15 -1.42
CA LEU A 90 -3.20 -12.23 -0.39
C LEU A 90 -1.68 -12.30 -0.18
N VAL A 91 -1.01 -13.35 -0.65
CA VAL A 91 0.42 -13.55 -0.41
C VAL A 91 1.28 -12.35 -0.83
N PRO A 92 1.11 -11.73 -2.03
CA PRO A 92 1.95 -10.58 -2.42
C PRO A 92 1.83 -9.38 -1.48
N TRP A 93 0.67 -9.15 -0.89
CA TRP A 93 0.47 -8.04 0.03
C TRP A 93 1.18 -8.26 1.37
N VAL A 94 1.27 -9.51 1.79
CA VAL A 94 1.90 -9.93 3.05
C VAL A 94 3.43 -9.97 2.93
N VAL A 95 3.94 -10.33 1.74
CA VAL A 95 5.38 -10.43 1.46
C VAL A 95 6.08 -9.08 1.66
N PRO A 96 7.25 -9.05 2.35
CA PRO A 96 8.02 -7.84 2.57
C PRO A 96 8.35 -7.06 1.29
N THR A 97 8.38 -5.72 1.38
CA THR A 97 8.65 -4.86 0.21
C THR A 97 10.02 -5.12 -0.38
N VAL A 98 11.02 -5.41 0.46
CA VAL A 98 12.36 -5.75 0.02
C VAL A 98 12.37 -7.02 -0.83
N VAL A 99 11.63 -8.04 -0.41
CA VAL A 99 11.45 -9.30 -1.15
C VAL A 99 10.74 -9.05 -2.48
N THR A 100 9.67 -8.26 -2.45
CA THR A 100 8.94 -7.85 -3.67
C THR A 100 9.87 -7.17 -4.67
N ALA A 101 10.64 -6.18 -4.22
CA ALA A 101 11.52 -5.42 -5.08
C ALA A 101 12.60 -6.30 -5.73
N PHE A 102 13.26 -7.15 -4.94
CA PHE A 102 14.34 -8.00 -5.47
C PHE A 102 13.81 -9.10 -6.41
N SER A 103 12.63 -9.65 -6.12
CA SER A 103 11.98 -10.59 -7.02
C SER A 103 11.71 -9.98 -8.38
N TRP A 104 11.10 -8.80 -8.38
CA TRP A 104 10.76 -8.11 -9.61
C TRP A 104 12.00 -7.56 -10.32
N ARG A 105 13.03 -7.12 -9.59
CA ARG A 105 14.30 -6.70 -10.19
C ARG A 105 14.98 -7.87 -10.93
N ALA A 106 14.97 -9.07 -10.36
CA ALA A 106 15.50 -10.26 -11.01
C ALA A 106 14.66 -10.67 -12.23
N LEU A 107 13.33 -10.61 -12.14
CA LEU A 107 12.43 -10.93 -13.25
C LEU A 107 12.51 -9.94 -14.41
N LEU A 108 12.75 -8.66 -14.11
CA LEU A 108 12.83 -7.54 -15.05
C LEU A 108 14.26 -7.26 -15.50
N ASP A 109 15.24 -8.10 -15.13
CA ASP A 109 16.61 -7.98 -15.62
C ASP A 109 16.63 -8.02 -17.17
N PRO A 110 17.34 -7.08 -17.85
CA PRO A 110 17.27 -6.98 -19.30
C PRO A 110 17.87 -8.19 -20.01
N ILE A 111 18.89 -8.81 -19.43
CA ILE A 111 19.64 -9.89 -20.09
C ILE A 111 19.12 -11.27 -19.66
N PHE A 112 18.80 -11.43 -18.36
CA PHE A 112 18.56 -12.73 -17.75
C PHE A 112 17.19 -12.84 -17.07
N GLY A 113 16.37 -11.78 -17.23
CA GLY A 113 15.05 -11.75 -16.62
C GLY A 113 14.06 -12.65 -17.34
N SER A 114 13.33 -13.45 -16.57
CA SER A 114 12.34 -14.39 -17.10
C SER A 114 11.20 -13.69 -17.86
N VAL A 115 10.96 -12.40 -17.60
CA VAL A 115 9.94 -11.63 -18.33
C VAL A 115 10.36 -11.50 -19.80
N ASN A 116 11.60 -11.11 -20.10
CA ASN A 116 12.10 -11.03 -21.47
C ASN A 116 12.12 -12.40 -22.14
N THR A 117 12.56 -13.45 -21.45
CA THR A 117 12.56 -14.82 -21.94
C THR A 117 11.15 -15.31 -22.32
N LEU A 118 10.18 -15.11 -21.41
CA LEU A 118 8.78 -15.50 -21.66
C LEU A 118 8.16 -14.75 -22.83
N LEU A 119 8.38 -13.43 -22.90
CA LEU A 119 7.86 -12.61 -23.98
C LEU A 119 8.52 -12.92 -25.33
N THR A 120 9.79 -13.33 -25.35
CA THR A 120 10.48 -13.82 -26.55
C THR A 120 9.89 -15.16 -26.99
N ALA A 121 9.77 -16.12 -26.06
CA ALA A 121 9.22 -17.45 -26.35
C ALA A 121 7.80 -17.44 -26.88
N THR A 122 6.99 -16.46 -26.42
CA THR A 122 5.61 -16.27 -26.91
C THR A 122 5.50 -15.41 -28.18
N GLY A 123 6.60 -14.85 -28.68
CA GLY A 123 6.61 -13.93 -29.82
C GLY A 123 6.06 -12.54 -29.51
N ILE A 124 5.63 -12.28 -28.27
CA ILE A 124 5.08 -10.97 -27.86
C ILE A 124 6.18 -9.91 -27.79
N GLY A 125 7.39 -10.26 -27.35
CA GLY A 125 8.49 -9.32 -27.22
C GLY A 125 8.87 -8.60 -28.52
N PRO A 126 9.18 -9.33 -29.60
CA PRO A 126 9.43 -8.71 -30.92
C PRO A 126 8.23 -7.90 -31.43
N LEU A 127 7.01 -8.30 -31.12
CA LEU A 127 5.79 -7.56 -31.47
C LEU A 127 5.72 -6.21 -30.73
N LEU A 128 6.09 -6.16 -29.45
CA LEU A 128 6.13 -4.91 -28.67
C LEU A 128 7.17 -3.95 -29.25
N ALA A 129 8.34 -4.44 -29.66
CA ALA A 129 9.36 -3.62 -30.33
C ALA A 129 8.89 -3.10 -31.68
N SER A 130 8.26 -3.95 -32.51
CA SER A 130 7.72 -3.54 -33.83
C SER A 130 6.57 -2.53 -33.70
N ALA A 131 5.82 -2.58 -32.59
CA ALA A 131 4.75 -1.64 -32.28
C ALA A 131 5.26 -0.33 -31.61
N HIS A 132 6.57 -0.14 -31.48
CA HIS A 132 7.21 1.01 -30.80
C HIS A 132 6.73 1.21 -29.34
N LEU A 133 6.30 0.13 -28.69
CA LEU A 133 5.94 0.16 -27.25
C LEU A 133 7.18 -0.01 -26.35
N VAL A 134 8.26 -0.54 -26.90
CA VAL A 134 9.60 -0.61 -26.31
C VAL A 134 10.62 -0.19 -27.36
N ASP A 135 11.66 0.54 -26.95
CA ASP A 135 12.64 1.13 -27.88
C ASP A 135 13.62 0.09 -28.44
N SER A 136 13.90 -0.93 -27.64
CA SER A 136 14.80 -2.03 -27.99
C SER A 136 14.34 -3.35 -27.40
N TRP A 137 14.77 -4.47 -28.01
CA TRP A 137 14.53 -5.81 -27.49
C TRP A 137 15.86 -6.59 -27.39
N PRO A 138 16.18 -7.23 -26.25
CA PRO A 138 15.42 -7.32 -24.98
C PRO A 138 15.21 -5.99 -24.29
N ALA A 139 14.03 -5.82 -23.65
CA ALA A 139 13.67 -4.56 -23.01
C ALA A 139 14.41 -4.33 -21.69
N GLY A 140 14.92 -3.11 -21.50
CA GLY A 140 15.54 -2.66 -20.26
C GLY A 140 14.52 -2.10 -19.28
N TRP A 141 13.65 -2.94 -18.71
CA TRP A 141 12.46 -2.56 -17.94
C TRP A 141 12.70 -1.51 -16.85
N LEU A 142 13.86 -1.54 -16.18
CA LEU A 142 14.20 -0.63 -15.09
C LEU A 142 15.30 0.39 -15.47
N SER A 143 15.99 0.16 -16.60
CA SER A 143 17.10 1.01 -17.08
C SER A 143 16.71 1.94 -18.22
N ASP A 144 15.62 1.66 -18.93
CA ASP A 144 15.07 2.52 -19.96
C ASP A 144 14.17 3.60 -19.34
N PRO A 145 14.43 4.90 -19.60
CA PRO A 145 13.62 5.99 -19.06
C PRO A 145 12.12 5.87 -19.36
N SER A 146 11.77 5.33 -20.54
CA SER A 146 10.38 5.18 -20.97
C SER A 146 9.65 4.01 -20.31
N LEU A 147 10.38 3.03 -19.78
CA LEU A 147 9.84 1.79 -19.18
C LEU A 147 9.98 1.76 -17.66
N ALA A 148 10.91 2.51 -17.08
CA ALA A 148 11.21 2.44 -15.64
C ALA A 148 9.99 2.79 -14.77
N MET A 149 9.32 3.91 -15.01
CA MET A 149 8.13 4.29 -14.25
C MET A 149 6.95 3.31 -14.46
N PRO A 150 6.59 2.88 -15.68
CA PRO A 150 5.63 1.80 -15.91
C PRO A 150 5.95 0.51 -15.15
N SER A 151 7.22 0.12 -15.10
CA SER A 151 7.66 -1.08 -14.37
C SER A 151 7.50 -0.95 -12.86
N VAL A 152 7.85 0.21 -12.28
CA VAL A 152 7.62 0.50 -10.86
C VAL A 152 6.12 0.51 -10.54
N ILE A 153 5.28 1.07 -11.43
CA ILE A 153 3.81 1.03 -11.31
C ILE A 153 3.31 -0.42 -11.32
N LEU A 154 3.78 -1.25 -12.26
CA LEU A 154 3.42 -2.67 -12.35
C LEU A 154 3.68 -3.41 -11.03
N VAL A 155 4.87 -3.23 -10.45
CA VAL A 155 5.24 -3.89 -9.18
C VAL A 155 4.37 -3.39 -8.03
N ASN A 156 4.08 -2.09 -7.97
CA ASN A 156 3.19 -1.52 -6.96
C ASN A 156 1.75 -2.03 -7.11
N VAL A 157 1.25 -2.16 -8.33
CA VAL A 157 -0.05 -2.76 -8.65
C VAL A 157 -0.10 -4.21 -8.22
N TRP A 158 0.92 -5.01 -8.56
CA TRP A 158 1.02 -6.41 -8.17
C TRP A 158 0.93 -6.58 -6.64
N LYS A 159 1.64 -5.74 -5.90
CA LYS A 159 1.62 -5.75 -4.43
C LYS A 159 0.28 -5.29 -3.86
N GLY A 160 -0.39 -4.33 -4.52
CA GLY A 160 -1.61 -3.68 -4.01
C GLY A 160 -2.93 -4.38 -4.37
N VAL A 161 -3.01 -5.06 -5.51
CA VAL A 161 -4.23 -5.74 -6.00
C VAL A 161 -4.88 -6.66 -4.96
N PRO A 162 -4.14 -7.46 -4.16
CA PRO A 162 -4.72 -8.30 -3.13
C PRO A 162 -5.54 -7.53 -2.09
N PHE A 163 -5.03 -6.39 -1.60
CA PHE A 163 -5.73 -5.55 -0.65
C PHE A 163 -7.06 -5.03 -1.21
N PHE A 164 -7.06 -4.52 -2.45
CA PHE A 164 -8.27 -4.11 -3.16
C PHE A 164 -9.27 -5.26 -3.33
N THR A 165 -8.78 -6.44 -3.70
CA THR A 165 -9.60 -7.65 -3.89
C THR A 165 -10.35 -8.01 -2.62
N VAL A 166 -9.69 -8.01 -1.46
CA VAL A 166 -10.32 -8.37 -0.19
C VAL A 166 -11.31 -7.30 0.26
N CYS A 167 -10.96 -6.03 0.16
CA CYS A 167 -11.86 -4.93 0.50
C CYS A 167 -13.14 -4.96 -0.36
N PHE A 168 -12.99 -5.11 -1.68
CA PHE A 168 -14.13 -5.18 -2.59
C PHE A 168 -14.95 -6.45 -2.41
N LEU A 169 -14.31 -7.59 -2.14
CA LEU A 169 -15.03 -8.84 -1.86
C LEU A 169 -15.86 -8.72 -0.57
N ALA A 170 -15.35 -8.06 0.47
CA ALA A 170 -16.10 -7.77 1.68
C ALA A 170 -17.29 -6.84 1.39
N GLY A 171 -17.06 -5.78 0.61
CA GLY A 171 -18.12 -4.87 0.17
C GLY A 171 -19.21 -5.54 -0.66
N LEU A 172 -18.82 -6.41 -1.61
CA LEU A 172 -19.78 -7.18 -2.43
C LEU A 172 -20.67 -8.10 -1.59
N LYS A 173 -20.14 -8.68 -0.51
CA LYS A 173 -20.92 -9.52 0.40
C LYS A 173 -21.90 -8.72 1.27
N ALA A 174 -21.65 -7.45 1.49
CA ALA A 174 -22.49 -6.58 2.28
C ALA A 174 -23.71 -6.04 1.50
N ILE A 175 -23.72 -6.14 0.16
CA ILE A 175 -24.84 -5.72 -0.68
C ILE A 175 -25.97 -6.75 -0.54
N PRO A 176 -27.21 -6.35 -0.13
CA PRO A 176 -28.34 -7.25 -0.02
C PRO A 176 -28.69 -7.94 -1.35
N ALA A 177 -28.95 -9.25 -1.31
CA ALA A 177 -29.28 -10.04 -2.50
C ALA A 177 -30.59 -9.57 -3.16
N ASP A 178 -31.54 -9.12 -2.34
CA ASP A 178 -32.85 -8.64 -2.79
C ASP A 178 -32.77 -7.51 -3.83
N LEU A 179 -31.71 -6.67 -3.75
CA LEU A 179 -31.49 -5.60 -4.74
C LEU A 179 -31.15 -6.17 -6.12
N TYR A 180 -30.42 -7.28 -6.18
CA TYR A 180 -30.09 -7.95 -7.44
C TYR A 180 -31.29 -8.70 -7.99
N GLU A 181 -32.12 -9.29 -7.13
CA GLU A 181 -33.36 -9.99 -7.50
C GLU A 181 -34.39 -8.98 -8.06
N ALA A 182 -34.62 -7.86 -7.38
CA ALA A 182 -35.48 -6.80 -7.85
C ALA A 182 -35.04 -6.27 -9.23
N ALA A 183 -33.75 -5.94 -9.39
CA ALA A 183 -33.20 -5.50 -10.67
C ALA A 183 -33.35 -6.55 -11.78
N THR A 184 -33.33 -7.85 -11.43
CA THR A 184 -33.54 -8.94 -12.40
C THR A 184 -34.99 -9.04 -12.81
N ILE A 185 -35.93 -8.86 -11.88
CA ILE A 185 -37.38 -8.80 -12.15
C ILE A 185 -37.71 -7.60 -13.06
N ASP A 186 -37.05 -6.45 -12.84
CA ASP A 186 -37.15 -5.24 -13.65
C ASP A 186 -36.50 -5.39 -15.06
N GLY A 187 -35.92 -6.56 -15.38
CA GLY A 187 -35.30 -6.82 -16.68
C GLY A 187 -33.93 -6.20 -16.88
N ALA A 188 -33.25 -5.76 -15.82
CA ALA A 188 -31.94 -5.14 -15.91
C ALA A 188 -30.86 -6.12 -16.41
N SER A 189 -30.10 -5.72 -17.44
CA SER A 189 -28.95 -6.46 -17.95
C SER A 189 -27.82 -6.54 -16.90
N SER A 190 -26.85 -7.43 -17.11
CA SER A 190 -25.70 -7.58 -16.20
C SER A 190 -24.90 -6.27 -16.04
N LEU A 191 -24.76 -5.48 -17.10
CA LEU A 191 -24.08 -4.18 -17.06
C LEU A 191 -24.92 -3.16 -16.28
N GLN A 192 -26.23 -3.15 -16.46
CA GLN A 192 -27.13 -2.28 -15.69
C GLN A 192 -27.11 -2.64 -14.19
N ARG A 193 -27.13 -3.92 -13.83
CA ARG A 193 -26.99 -4.37 -12.44
C ARG A 193 -25.64 -3.96 -11.86
N PHE A 194 -24.55 -4.08 -12.62
CA PHE A 194 -23.23 -3.63 -12.20
C PHE A 194 -23.20 -2.11 -11.94
N THR A 195 -23.69 -1.30 -12.88
CA THR A 195 -23.61 0.17 -12.78
C THR A 195 -24.60 0.79 -11.79
N HIS A 196 -25.78 0.16 -11.59
CA HIS A 196 -26.85 0.73 -10.76
C HIS A 196 -27.01 0.06 -9.38
N VAL A 197 -26.49 -1.16 -9.18
CA VAL A 197 -26.55 -1.87 -7.90
C VAL A 197 -25.15 -2.08 -7.31
N THR A 198 -24.27 -2.75 -8.07
CA THR A 198 -22.95 -3.14 -7.55
C THR A 198 -22.06 -1.94 -7.27
N LEU A 199 -21.85 -1.08 -8.26
CA LEU A 199 -20.93 0.06 -8.14
C LEU A 199 -21.39 1.10 -7.10
N PRO A 200 -22.71 1.47 -7.04
CA PRO A 200 -23.21 2.31 -5.95
C PRO A 200 -23.10 1.64 -4.57
N GLY A 201 -23.36 0.33 -4.47
CA GLY A 201 -23.23 -0.43 -3.23
C GLY A 201 -21.80 -0.52 -2.71
N LEU A 202 -20.82 -0.53 -3.61
CA LEU A 202 -19.39 -0.56 -3.26
C LEU A 202 -18.80 0.82 -2.94
N ARG A 203 -19.52 1.90 -3.16
CA ARG A 203 -18.99 3.25 -3.14
C ARG A 203 -18.25 3.61 -1.86
N HIS A 204 -18.79 3.28 -0.69
CA HIS A 204 -18.14 3.56 0.59
C HIS A 204 -16.80 2.79 0.73
N VAL A 205 -16.80 1.50 0.41
CA VAL A 205 -15.60 0.66 0.44
C VAL A 205 -14.56 1.16 -0.57
N LEU A 206 -15.01 1.53 -1.78
CA LEU A 206 -14.15 2.10 -2.82
C LEU A 206 -13.49 3.40 -2.34
N THR A 207 -14.27 4.30 -1.70
CA THR A 207 -13.74 5.55 -1.12
C THR A 207 -12.60 5.27 -0.14
N VAL A 208 -12.86 4.42 0.85
CA VAL A 208 -11.88 4.14 1.91
C VAL A 208 -10.65 3.46 1.33
N THR A 209 -10.85 2.43 0.49
CA THR A 209 -9.76 1.65 -0.08
C THR A 209 -8.84 2.49 -0.97
N VAL A 210 -9.42 3.28 -1.89
CA VAL A 210 -8.65 4.16 -2.79
C VAL A 210 -7.93 5.25 -2.00
N THR A 211 -8.61 5.89 -1.02
CA THR A 211 -7.98 6.95 -0.21
C THR A 211 -6.78 6.43 0.56
N LEU A 212 -6.92 5.29 1.26
CA LEU A 212 -5.81 4.70 2.02
C LEU A 212 -4.65 4.29 1.10
N SER A 213 -4.96 3.61 0.00
CA SER A 213 -3.95 3.17 -0.97
C SER A 213 -3.25 4.35 -1.64
N SER A 214 -3.97 5.43 -1.97
CA SER A 214 -3.37 6.65 -2.53
C SER A 214 -2.37 7.28 -1.56
N ILE A 215 -2.69 7.34 -0.27
CA ILE A 215 -1.77 7.87 0.75
C ILE A 215 -0.50 7.01 0.80
N TRP A 216 -0.63 5.68 0.85
CA TRP A 216 0.51 4.76 0.90
C TRP A 216 1.36 4.82 -0.38
N THR A 217 0.72 4.86 -1.55
CA THR A 217 1.41 4.89 -2.84
C THR A 217 2.13 6.22 -3.05
N PHE A 218 1.49 7.34 -2.70
CA PHE A 218 2.07 8.67 -2.82
C PHE A 218 3.32 8.86 -1.94
N ASN A 219 3.36 8.17 -0.79
CA ASN A 219 4.47 8.21 0.16
C ASN A 219 5.44 7.02 0.03
N ASN A 220 5.39 6.29 -1.09
CA ASN A 220 6.16 5.07 -1.24
C ASN A 220 7.63 5.36 -1.58
N PHE A 221 8.48 5.30 -0.57
CA PHE A 221 9.93 5.38 -0.69
C PHE A 221 10.52 4.01 -1.02
N ASP A 222 10.16 3.00 -0.21
CA ASP A 222 10.86 1.72 -0.15
C ASP A 222 10.90 1.00 -1.50
N LEU A 223 9.75 0.89 -2.16
CA LEU A 223 9.65 0.15 -3.42
C LEU A 223 10.46 0.84 -4.53
N VAL A 224 10.37 2.16 -4.64
CA VAL A 224 11.08 2.93 -5.67
C VAL A 224 12.58 2.88 -5.42
N TRP A 225 13.02 3.08 -4.17
CA TRP A 225 14.43 3.00 -3.81
C TRP A 225 15.03 1.62 -4.12
N LEU A 226 14.35 0.56 -3.70
CA LEU A 226 14.82 -0.81 -3.88
C LEU A 226 14.84 -1.27 -5.34
N LEU A 227 13.95 -0.74 -6.21
CA LEU A 227 13.91 -1.09 -7.62
C LEU A 227 14.89 -0.28 -8.48
N THR A 228 14.86 1.06 -8.36
CA THR A 228 15.49 1.98 -9.30
C THR A 228 16.35 3.05 -8.65
N GLN A 229 16.26 3.24 -7.32
CA GLN A 229 16.86 4.37 -6.60
C GLN A 229 16.46 5.74 -7.16
N GLY A 230 15.31 5.81 -7.85
CA GLY A 230 14.82 7.02 -8.54
C GLY A 230 15.22 7.12 -10.00
N GLY A 231 16.17 6.28 -10.46
CA GLY A 231 16.71 6.31 -11.83
C GLY A 231 15.79 5.68 -12.90
N PRO A 232 16.26 5.73 -14.16
CA PRO A 232 17.39 6.52 -14.65
C PRO A 232 17.06 8.02 -14.69
N GLY A 233 18.04 8.88 -14.34
CA GLY A 233 17.88 10.33 -14.48
C GLY A 233 16.67 10.93 -13.73
N ASP A 234 16.35 10.46 -12.52
CA ASP A 234 15.23 10.90 -11.66
C ASP A 234 13.81 10.63 -12.23
N VAL A 235 13.67 9.90 -13.36
CA VAL A 235 12.33 9.65 -13.97
C VAL A 235 11.39 8.81 -13.11
N THR A 236 11.91 8.08 -12.12
CA THR A 236 11.09 7.34 -11.16
C THR A 236 11.13 7.92 -9.75
N ALA A 237 11.88 8.99 -9.50
CA ALA A 237 12.02 9.59 -8.19
C ALA A 237 10.74 10.30 -7.73
N PRO A 238 10.01 9.82 -6.70
CA PRO A 238 8.91 10.56 -6.09
C PRO A 238 9.46 11.63 -5.13
N TYR A 239 8.61 12.58 -4.71
CA TYR A 239 9.00 13.67 -3.81
C TYR A 239 9.70 13.19 -2.52
N VAL A 240 9.30 12.02 -2.00
CA VAL A 240 9.89 11.41 -0.80
C VAL A 240 11.38 11.10 -1.01
N LEU A 241 11.72 10.64 -2.21
CA LEU A 241 13.09 10.36 -2.61
C LEU A 241 13.90 11.64 -2.78
N VAL A 242 13.27 12.68 -3.34
CA VAL A 242 13.88 14.02 -3.43
C VAL A 242 14.17 14.59 -2.05
N ALA A 243 13.22 14.46 -1.11
CA ALA A 243 13.43 14.88 0.28
C ALA A 243 14.60 14.13 0.95
N TYR A 244 14.69 12.82 0.73
CA TYR A 244 15.80 11.99 1.20
C TYR A 244 17.13 12.42 0.56
N SER A 245 17.18 12.60 -0.75
CA SER A 245 18.37 13.03 -1.48
C SER A 245 18.90 14.36 -0.93
N LYS A 246 18.04 15.36 -0.80
CA LYS A 246 18.43 16.67 -0.24
C LYS A 246 18.87 16.58 1.22
N ALA A 247 18.08 15.92 2.07
CA ALA A 247 18.37 15.90 3.50
C ALA A 247 19.58 15.03 3.86
N ILE A 248 19.69 13.82 3.30
CA ILE A 248 20.65 12.81 3.75
C ILE A 248 21.86 12.75 2.82
N LEU A 249 21.65 12.68 1.49
CA LEU A 249 22.78 12.56 0.55
C LEU A 249 23.51 13.90 0.37
N GLN A 250 22.76 15.01 0.31
CA GLN A 250 23.32 16.35 0.13
C GLN A 250 23.54 17.10 1.46
N LEU A 251 23.11 16.53 2.59
CA LEU A 251 23.19 17.12 3.93
C LEU A 251 22.44 18.46 4.08
N GLN A 252 21.48 18.74 3.20
CA GLN A 252 20.65 19.95 3.18
C GLN A 252 19.33 19.70 3.93
N TYR A 253 19.43 19.58 5.27
CA TYR A 253 18.25 19.23 6.10
C TYR A 253 17.10 20.23 5.95
N GLY A 254 17.40 21.53 5.82
CA GLY A 254 16.40 22.58 5.62
C GLY A 254 15.61 22.41 4.33
N ALA A 255 16.30 22.20 3.21
CA ALA A 255 15.69 21.96 1.92
C ALA A 255 14.86 20.67 1.90
N GLY A 256 15.38 19.55 2.44
CA GLY A 256 14.63 18.30 2.57
C GLY A 256 13.37 18.43 3.43
N ALA A 257 13.45 19.17 4.55
CA ALA A 257 12.29 19.46 5.40
C ALA A 257 11.25 20.33 4.65
N ALA A 258 11.69 21.35 3.89
CA ALA A 258 10.82 22.18 3.09
C ALA A 258 10.06 21.36 2.03
N VAL A 259 10.74 20.43 1.31
CA VAL A 259 10.10 19.50 0.35
C VAL A 259 8.96 18.75 1.03
N THR A 260 9.19 18.13 2.19
CA THR A 260 8.16 17.34 2.87
C THR A 260 7.00 18.17 3.39
N LEU A 261 7.27 19.40 3.89
CA LEU A 261 6.23 20.30 4.42
C LEU A 261 5.35 20.88 3.32
N VAL A 262 5.91 21.23 2.15
CA VAL A 262 5.13 21.69 0.98
C VAL A 262 4.17 20.60 0.50
N MET A 263 4.54 19.34 0.63
CA MET A 263 3.69 18.23 0.20
C MET A 263 2.51 17.94 1.13
N LEU A 264 2.55 18.38 2.40
CA LEU A 264 1.44 18.18 3.36
C LEU A 264 0.10 18.74 2.89
N PRO A 265 -0.02 20.04 2.53
CA PRO A 265 -1.28 20.58 2.04
C PRO A 265 -1.71 19.93 0.72
N ILE A 266 -0.77 19.51 -0.13
CA ILE A 266 -1.05 18.83 -1.40
C ILE A 266 -1.69 17.46 -1.12
N ILE A 267 -1.11 16.66 -0.23
CA ILE A 267 -1.66 15.37 0.19
C ILE A 267 -3.01 15.55 0.88
N GLY A 268 -3.11 16.53 1.79
CA GLY A 268 -4.38 16.88 2.45
C GLY A 268 -5.47 17.27 1.44
N GLY A 269 -5.13 18.05 0.43
CA GLY A 269 -5.99 18.42 -0.70
C GLY A 269 -6.41 17.20 -1.52
N LEU A 270 -5.46 16.32 -1.87
CA LEU A 270 -5.74 15.06 -2.57
C LEU A 270 -6.74 14.20 -1.80
N VAL A 271 -6.51 13.97 -0.50
CA VAL A 271 -7.40 13.21 0.37
C VAL A 271 -8.77 13.87 0.46
N PHE A 272 -8.82 15.19 0.65
CA PHE A 272 -10.08 15.94 0.70
C PHE A 272 -10.88 15.80 -0.60
N VAL A 273 -10.22 15.94 -1.75
CA VAL A 273 -10.85 15.80 -3.07
C VAL A 273 -11.35 14.37 -3.26
N LEU A 274 -10.54 13.36 -2.99
CA LEU A 274 -10.93 11.94 -3.08
C LEU A 274 -12.15 11.63 -2.20
N VAL A 275 -12.12 12.03 -0.94
CA VAL A 275 -13.24 11.83 -0.01
C VAL A 275 -14.49 12.57 -0.50
N ARG A 276 -14.35 13.80 -1.00
CA ARG A 276 -15.50 14.58 -1.50
C ARG A 276 -16.09 14.01 -2.78
N LEU A 277 -15.26 13.54 -3.72
CA LEU A 277 -15.70 12.91 -4.97
C LEU A 277 -16.45 11.60 -4.71
N LEU A 278 -15.95 10.85 -3.75
CA LEU A 278 -16.49 9.53 -3.44
C LEU A 278 -17.65 9.57 -2.42
N ARG A 279 -17.76 10.63 -1.59
CA ARG A 279 -18.89 10.91 -0.68
C ARG A 279 -20.02 11.67 -1.37
N GLN A 280 -20.67 11.21 -2.42
CA GLN A 280 -21.94 11.87 -2.82
C GLN A 280 -23.10 11.32 -1.99
N ASP A 281 -23.91 12.24 -1.47
CA ASP A 281 -25.00 12.09 -0.53
C ASP A 281 -25.86 10.82 -0.64
N THR A 282 -25.83 9.99 0.39
CA THR A 282 -26.91 9.11 0.82
C THR A 282 -27.81 9.83 1.83
N THR A 283 -28.20 11.06 1.55
CA THR A 283 -29.30 11.66 2.29
C THR A 283 -30.61 11.20 1.65
N ILE A 284 -31.22 10.19 2.23
CA ILE A 284 -32.68 9.95 2.09
C ILE A 284 -33.36 11.26 2.48
N ARG A 285 -33.83 12.00 1.46
CA ARG A 285 -34.53 13.27 1.67
C ARG A 285 -35.89 12.97 2.24
N LEU A 286 -36.06 13.18 3.54
CA LEU A 286 -37.38 13.44 4.09
C LEU A 286 -37.95 14.69 3.40
N PRO A 287 -39.23 14.69 2.99
CA PRO A 287 -39.82 15.82 2.28
C PRO A 287 -39.93 17.04 3.22
N ARG A 288 -39.14 18.06 2.95
CA ARG A 288 -39.21 19.36 3.64
C ARG A 288 -40.20 20.28 2.93
N ARG A 289 -41.10 20.86 3.74
CA ARG A 289 -42.08 21.89 3.39
C ARG A 289 -41.52 23.02 2.52
N ARG A 290 -42.41 23.59 1.68
CA ARG A 290 -42.27 24.71 0.76
C ARG A 290 -41.16 25.72 1.09
N GLN A 291 -40.21 25.90 0.19
CA GLN A 291 -39.27 27.01 0.16
C GLN A 291 -39.32 27.74 -1.19
N ALA A 292 -39.08 29.05 -1.18
CA ALA A 292 -39.32 29.99 -2.27
C ALA A 292 -38.64 29.66 -3.62
N ALA A 293 -39.28 30.04 -4.72
CA ALA A 293 -38.97 29.65 -6.10
C ALA A 293 -37.54 30.01 -6.60
N TRP A 294 -36.92 31.10 -6.10
CA TRP A 294 -35.60 31.52 -6.48
C TRP A 294 -34.46 30.57 -6.00
N TRP A 295 -34.70 29.86 -4.89
CA TRP A 295 -33.80 28.79 -4.39
C TRP A 295 -33.82 27.53 -5.29
N ILE A 296 -34.85 27.35 -6.10
CA ILE A 296 -35.01 26.20 -6.98
C ILE A 296 -34.06 26.30 -8.16
N GLY A 297 -33.87 27.51 -8.71
CA GLY A 297 -32.90 27.76 -9.78
C GLY A 297 -31.45 27.54 -9.33
N ALA A 298 -31.05 28.12 -8.21
CA ALA A 298 -29.71 27.97 -7.63
C ALA A 298 -29.43 26.50 -7.23
N ARG A 299 -30.44 25.77 -6.73
CA ARG A 299 -30.32 24.33 -6.43
C ARG A 299 -30.21 23.46 -7.67
N ARG A 300 -30.91 23.78 -8.77
CA ARG A 300 -30.76 23.06 -10.05
C ARG A 300 -29.34 23.26 -10.61
N TRP A 301 -28.81 24.47 -10.61
CA TRP A 301 -27.45 24.78 -11.01
C TRP A 301 -26.43 24.07 -10.11
N ALA A 302 -26.60 24.14 -8.81
CA ALA A 302 -25.73 23.42 -7.86
C ALA A 302 -25.82 21.90 -8.01
N ALA A 303 -27.00 21.35 -8.33
CA ALA A 303 -27.17 19.91 -8.58
C ALA A 303 -26.54 19.48 -9.90
N THR A 304 -26.62 20.29 -10.95
CA THR A 304 -25.97 20.03 -12.24
C THR A 304 -24.46 20.17 -12.12
N ALA A 305 -23.98 21.22 -11.46
CA ALA A 305 -22.56 21.40 -11.16
C ALA A 305 -22.01 20.26 -10.29
N ARG A 306 -22.76 19.79 -9.27
CA ARG A 306 -22.38 18.63 -8.47
C ARG A 306 -22.34 17.33 -9.25
N ARG A 307 -23.18 17.16 -10.29
CA ARG A 307 -23.13 15.99 -11.18
C ARG A 307 -21.99 16.08 -12.20
N ALA A 308 -21.68 17.29 -12.68
CA ALA A 308 -20.60 17.53 -13.64
C ALA A 308 -19.20 17.55 -12.98
N LEU A 309 -19.10 17.94 -11.71
CA LEU A 309 -17.83 18.08 -11.00
C LEU A 309 -16.97 16.80 -11.02
N PRO A 310 -17.50 15.59 -10.75
CA PRO A 310 -16.69 14.37 -10.86
C PRO A 310 -16.12 14.15 -12.24
N TRP A 311 -16.91 14.43 -13.28
CA TRP A 311 -16.47 14.28 -14.68
C TRP A 311 -15.47 15.37 -15.09
N ALA A 312 -15.68 16.60 -14.62
CA ALA A 312 -14.73 17.69 -14.84
C ALA A 312 -13.38 17.44 -14.14
N VAL A 313 -13.41 16.92 -12.91
CA VAL A 313 -12.19 16.53 -12.19
C VAL A 313 -11.53 15.33 -12.86
N ALA A 314 -12.30 14.30 -13.25
CA ALA A 314 -11.76 13.16 -13.98
C ALA A 314 -11.11 13.59 -15.31
N ALA A 315 -11.77 14.46 -16.07
CA ALA A 315 -11.22 15.03 -17.30
C ALA A 315 -9.97 15.89 -17.04
N GLY A 316 -9.99 16.70 -15.98
CA GLY A 316 -8.83 17.50 -15.55
C GLY A 316 -7.64 16.63 -15.14
N VAL A 317 -7.87 15.61 -14.33
CA VAL A 317 -6.83 14.65 -13.93
C VAL A 317 -6.30 13.89 -15.15
N THR A 318 -7.19 13.40 -16.03
CA THR A 318 -6.80 12.70 -17.26
C THR A 318 -5.99 13.62 -18.18
N GLY A 319 -6.41 14.88 -18.35
CA GLY A 319 -5.68 15.88 -19.12
C GLY A 319 -4.32 16.22 -18.51
N LEU A 320 -4.23 16.29 -17.20
CA LEU A 320 -3.01 16.56 -16.46
C LEU A 320 -2.02 15.39 -16.56
N LEU A 321 -2.52 14.13 -16.46
CA LEU A 321 -1.72 12.92 -16.65
C LEU A 321 -1.22 12.80 -18.10
N PHE A 322 -2.07 13.14 -19.08
CA PHE A 322 -1.66 13.17 -20.49
C PHE A 322 -0.57 14.23 -20.73
N TRP A 323 -0.72 15.43 -20.17
CA TRP A 323 0.25 16.50 -20.32
C TRP A 323 1.57 16.19 -19.59
N ALA A 324 1.49 15.66 -18.38
CA ALA A 324 2.65 15.37 -17.54
C ALA A 324 3.47 14.16 -18.00
N SER A 325 2.82 13.18 -18.64
CA SER A 325 3.47 11.93 -19.05
C SER A 325 2.75 11.28 -20.24
N PRO A 326 2.82 11.89 -21.44
CA PRO A 326 2.08 11.42 -22.60
C PRO A 326 2.44 9.98 -23.00
N GLU A 327 3.70 9.60 -22.90
CA GLU A 327 4.15 8.24 -23.21
C GLU A 327 3.56 7.20 -22.26
N ILE A 328 3.61 7.46 -20.95
CA ILE A 328 3.02 6.58 -19.94
C ILE A 328 1.51 6.49 -20.14
N PHE A 329 0.87 7.63 -20.46
CA PHE A 329 -0.56 7.69 -20.69
C PHE A 329 -0.98 6.76 -21.83
N TRP A 330 -0.31 6.84 -23.00
CA TRP A 330 -0.63 5.96 -24.14
C TRP A 330 -0.31 4.50 -23.86
N LYS A 331 0.83 4.19 -23.23
CA LYS A 331 1.18 2.82 -22.83
C LYS A 331 0.14 2.25 -21.86
N ALA A 332 -0.27 3.02 -20.86
CA ALA A 332 -1.31 2.62 -19.90
C ALA A 332 -2.69 2.46 -20.59
N ALA A 333 -3.06 3.36 -21.50
CA ALA A 333 -4.31 3.28 -22.25
C ALA A 333 -4.35 2.04 -23.15
N VAL A 334 -3.23 1.68 -23.79
CA VAL A 334 -3.10 0.46 -24.60
C VAL A 334 -3.25 -0.78 -23.71
N VAL A 335 -2.53 -0.86 -22.61
CA VAL A 335 -2.61 -2.00 -21.67
C VAL A 335 -4.02 -2.16 -21.11
N LEU A 336 -4.64 -1.05 -20.66
CA LEU A 336 -6.02 -1.08 -20.17
C LEU A 336 -7.00 -1.47 -21.27
N GLY A 337 -6.80 -0.95 -22.48
CA GLY A 337 -7.59 -1.30 -23.66
C GLY A 337 -7.49 -2.79 -24.00
N VAL A 338 -6.29 -3.36 -23.97
CA VAL A 338 -6.07 -4.80 -24.18
C VAL A 338 -6.76 -5.63 -23.09
N ILE A 339 -6.63 -5.25 -21.81
CA ILE A 339 -7.32 -5.92 -20.71
C ILE A 339 -8.84 -5.90 -20.92
N LEU A 340 -9.40 -4.75 -21.28
CA LEU A 340 -10.84 -4.60 -21.51
C LEU A 340 -11.30 -5.38 -22.76
N LEU A 341 -10.50 -5.39 -23.83
CA LEU A 341 -10.78 -6.16 -25.04
C LEU A 341 -10.75 -7.66 -24.78
N VAL A 342 -9.75 -8.15 -24.07
CA VAL A 342 -9.66 -9.57 -23.65
C VAL A 342 -10.85 -9.94 -22.78
N ALA A 343 -11.19 -9.11 -21.79
CA ALA A 343 -12.35 -9.32 -20.94
C ALA A 343 -13.66 -9.33 -21.75
N ALA A 344 -13.82 -8.41 -22.71
CA ALA A 344 -14.97 -8.35 -23.59
C ALA A 344 -15.03 -9.54 -24.56
N ALA A 345 -13.89 -9.96 -25.11
CA ALA A 345 -13.79 -11.14 -25.98
C ALA A 345 -14.17 -12.43 -25.24
N VAL A 346 -13.59 -12.63 -24.06
CA VAL A 346 -13.95 -13.75 -23.16
C VAL A 346 -15.44 -13.69 -22.82
N GLY A 347 -15.96 -12.53 -22.45
CA GLY A 347 -17.38 -12.32 -22.18
C GLY A 347 -18.29 -12.64 -23.39
N ARG A 348 -17.90 -12.23 -24.60
CA ARG A 348 -18.61 -12.56 -25.85
C ARG A 348 -18.56 -14.05 -26.19
N VAL A 349 -17.39 -14.67 -26.09
CA VAL A 349 -17.24 -16.12 -26.31
C VAL A 349 -18.12 -16.89 -25.32
N VAL A 350 -18.08 -16.53 -24.04
CA VAL A 350 -18.93 -17.12 -23.00
C VAL A 350 -20.42 -16.93 -23.32
N SER A 351 -20.86 -15.72 -23.69
CA SER A 351 -22.27 -15.43 -24.02
C SER A 351 -22.76 -16.16 -25.28
N THR A 352 -21.90 -16.24 -26.33
CA THR A 352 -22.22 -16.93 -27.58
C THR A 352 -22.33 -18.45 -27.38
N LEU A 353 -21.45 -19.01 -26.58
CA LEU A 353 -21.50 -20.44 -26.24
C LEU A 353 -22.69 -20.76 -25.31
N GLN A 354 -23.08 -19.81 -24.43
CA GLN A 354 -24.29 -19.90 -23.61
C GLN A 354 -25.59 -19.87 -24.43
N SER A 355 -25.63 -19.07 -25.49
CA SER A 355 -26.81 -18.96 -26.36
C SER A 355 -27.03 -20.18 -27.27
N ARG A 356 -25.94 -20.91 -27.61
CA ARG A 356 -25.98 -22.11 -28.49
C ARG A 356 -26.14 -23.44 -27.73
N GLY A 357 -25.92 -23.45 -26.41
CA GLY A 357 -25.96 -24.66 -25.60
C GLY A 357 -27.12 -24.67 -24.60
N GLY A 358 -27.71 -25.84 -24.38
CA GLY A 358 -28.72 -26.01 -23.32
C GLY A 358 -28.20 -25.64 -21.94
N ARG A 359 -29.08 -25.51 -20.92
CA ARG A 359 -28.77 -25.07 -19.55
C ARG A 359 -27.53 -25.73 -18.90
N ARG A 360 -27.16 -26.95 -19.26
CA ARG A 360 -25.96 -27.65 -18.75
C ARG A 360 -24.66 -27.15 -19.41
N SER A 361 -24.67 -26.86 -20.71
CA SER A 361 -23.49 -26.37 -21.43
C SER A 361 -23.17 -24.93 -21.07
N SER A 362 -24.18 -24.11 -20.79
CA SER A 362 -23.99 -22.71 -20.38
C SER A 362 -23.28 -22.56 -19.04
N SER A 363 -23.54 -23.46 -18.09
CA SER A 363 -22.88 -23.45 -16.77
C SER A 363 -21.41 -23.92 -16.84
N LEU A 364 -21.08 -24.84 -17.74
CA LEU A 364 -19.71 -25.31 -17.97
C LEU A 364 -18.85 -24.23 -18.64
N VAL A 365 -19.38 -23.56 -19.64
CA VAL A 365 -18.65 -22.51 -20.39
C VAL A 365 -18.39 -21.28 -19.52
N SER A 366 -19.38 -20.83 -18.72
CA SER A 366 -19.16 -19.74 -17.77
C SER A 366 -18.14 -20.14 -16.69
N GLY A 367 -18.15 -21.39 -16.27
CA GLY A 367 -17.18 -21.96 -15.35
C GLY A 367 -15.75 -21.98 -15.91
N LEU A 368 -15.58 -22.33 -17.20
CA LEU A 368 -14.29 -22.35 -17.88
C LEU A 368 -13.73 -20.92 -18.05
N GLY A 369 -14.52 -19.97 -18.55
CA GLY A 369 -14.07 -18.59 -18.75
C GLY A 369 -13.62 -17.92 -17.45
N SER A 370 -14.41 -18.07 -16.37
CA SER A 370 -14.01 -17.60 -15.05
C SER A 370 -12.82 -18.36 -14.45
N GLY A 371 -12.64 -19.63 -14.84
CA GLY A 371 -11.50 -20.46 -14.48
C GLY A 371 -10.21 -19.96 -15.13
N VAL A 372 -10.21 -19.68 -16.43
CA VAL A 372 -9.06 -19.14 -17.17
C VAL A 372 -8.67 -17.76 -16.64
N ALA A 373 -9.64 -16.87 -16.42
CA ALA A 373 -9.36 -15.55 -15.86
C ALA A 373 -8.74 -15.64 -14.46
N LEU A 374 -9.22 -16.54 -13.63
CA LEU A 374 -8.67 -16.78 -12.29
C LEU A 374 -7.26 -17.42 -12.36
N ALA A 375 -7.03 -18.35 -13.28
CA ALA A 375 -5.71 -18.95 -13.50
C ALA A 375 -4.69 -17.90 -13.97
N GLY A 376 -5.06 -17.02 -14.90
CA GLY A 376 -4.23 -15.90 -15.32
C GLY A 376 -3.91 -14.93 -14.17
N LEU A 377 -4.90 -14.61 -13.34
CA LEU A 377 -4.71 -13.77 -12.16
C LEU A 377 -3.78 -14.46 -11.14
N LEU A 378 -3.96 -15.75 -10.88
CA LEU A 378 -3.09 -16.51 -9.98
C LEU A 378 -1.66 -16.62 -10.53
N PHE A 379 -1.50 -16.81 -11.84
CA PHE A 379 -0.19 -16.79 -12.49
C PHE A 379 0.50 -15.43 -12.31
N PHE A 380 -0.21 -14.33 -12.55
CA PHE A 380 0.31 -12.99 -12.31
C PHE A 380 0.72 -12.77 -10.86
N VAL A 381 -0.10 -13.24 -9.92
CA VAL A 381 0.12 -13.04 -8.47
C VAL A 381 1.22 -13.95 -7.93
N LEU A 382 1.24 -15.22 -8.32
CA LEU A 382 2.15 -16.23 -7.77
C LEU A 382 3.44 -16.40 -8.56
N GLY A 383 3.47 -15.99 -9.84
CA GLY A 383 4.63 -16.15 -10.72
C GLY A 383 5.94 -15.59 -10.14
N PRO A 384 5.97 -14.32 -9.67
CA PRO A 384 7.16 -13.76 -9.04
C PRO A 384 7.62 -14.53 -7.80
N LEU A 385 6.68 -15.02 -7.00
CA LEU A 385 6.98 -15.79 -5.79
C LEU A 385 7.52 -17.19 -6.13
N TYR A 386 6.95 -17.83 -7.14
CA TYR A 386 7.45 -19.10 -7.66
C TYR A 386 8.91 -18.96 -8.11
N TRP A 387 9.24 -17.87 -8.81
CA TRP A 387 10.61 -17.61 -9.26
C TRP A 387 11.60 -17.49 -8.09
N ILE A 388 11.24 -16.81 -7.01
CA ILE A 388 12.08 -16.76 -5.79
C ILE A 388 12.33 -18.16 -5.25
N VAL A 389 11.26 -18.96 -5.12
CA VAL A 389 11.40 -20.33 -4.59
C VAL A 389 12.35 -21.13 -5.46
N VAL A 390 12.13 -21.14 -6.76
CA VAL A 390 12.98 -21.88 -7.71
C VAL A 390 14.44 -21.41 -7.64
N THR A 391 14.68 -20.11 -7.63
CA THR A 391 16.02 -19.53 -7.61
C THR A 391 16.76 -19.81 -6.29
N ALA A 392 16.04 -19.83 -5.16
CA ALA A 392 16.63 -20.15 -3.86
C ALA A 392 17.18 -21.59 -3.75
N PHE A 393 16.66 -22.50 -4.56
CA PHE A 393 17.08 -23.91 -4.57
C PHE A 393 17.96 -24.29 -5.78
N LYS A 394 18.36 -23.34 -6.63
CA LYS A 394 19.35 -23.54 -7.70
C LYS A 394 20.77 -23.59 -7.13
N SER A 395 21.63 -24.41 -7.74
CA SER A 395 23.08 -24.35 -7.47
C SER A 395 23.69 -23.04 -7.96
N GLU A 396 24.86 -22.67 -7.45
CA GLU A 396 25.57 -21.46 -7.92
C GLU A 396 25.80 -21.49 -9.44
N GLY A 397 26.21 -22.65 -9.98
CA GLY A 397 26.38 -22.82 -11.43
C GLY A 397 25.08 -22.55 -12.22
N GLN A 398 23.91 -23.00 -11.73
CA GLN A 398 22.63 -22.75 -12.37
C GLN A 398 22.21 -21.27 -12.27
N VAL A 399 22.56 -20.59 -11.18
CA VAL A 399 22.28 -19.15 -11.00
C VAL A 399 23.19 -18.32 -11.89
N VAL A 400 24.50 -18.62 -11.93
CA VAL A 400 25.52 -17.89 -12.70
C VAL A 400 25.36 -18.13 -14.21
N MET A 401 25.18 -19.39 -14.63
CA MET A 401 24.92 -19.72 -16.04
C MET A 401 23.52 -19.34 -16.48
N ARG A 402 22.68 -18.94 -15.49
CA ARG A 402 21.33 -18.41 -15.70
C ARG A 402 20.50 -19.29 -16.62
N THR A 403 20.50 -20.58 -16.31
CA THR A 403 19.62 -21.53 -16.99
C THR A 403 18.17 -21.12 -16.73
N ASP A 404 17.41 -20.96 -17.79
CA ASP A 404 15.96 -20.63 -17.73
C ASP A 404 15.12 -21.79 -17.19
N ASP A 405 15.74 -22.73 -16.49
CA ASP A 405 15.09 -23.89 -15.94
C ASP A 405 14.03 -23.47 -14.92
N LEU A 406 12.79 -23.68 -15.31
CA LEU A 406 11.65 -23.48 -14.43
C LEU A 406 11.63 -24.46 -13.25
N TRP A 407 12.46 -25.52 -13.31
CA TRP A 407 12.58 -26.54 -12.29
C TRP A 407 14.04 -26.88 -12.04
N PRO A 408 14.62 -26.54 -10.87
CA PRO A 408 16.03 -26.80 -10.60
C PRO A 408 16.33 -28.30 -10.57
N THR A 409 17.39 -28.68 -11.26
CA THR A 409 17.90 -30.07 -11.25
C THR A 409 19.43 -30.05 -11.23
N PRO A 410 20.08 -30.42 -10.10
CA PRO A 410 19.47 -30.87 -8.83
C PRO A 410 18.91 -29.73 -7.97
N TRP A 411 18.00 -30.02 -7.05
CA TRP A 411 17.61 -29.12 -5.96
C TRP A 411 18.73 -29.10 -4.91
N THR A 412 19.19 -27.89 -4.55
CA THR A 412 20.29 -27.72 -3.58
C THR A 412 19.93 -26.71 -2.49
N LEU A 413 20.62 -26.80 -1.36
CA LEU A 413 20.55 -25.78 -0.29
C LEU A 413 21.80 -24.86 -0.32
N GLU A 414 22.57 -24.90 -1.40
CA GLU A 414 23.83 -24.17 -1.56
C GLU A 414 23.65 -22.68 -1.31
N GLN A 415 22.59 -22.06 -1.84
CA GLN A 415 22.31 -20.64 -1.67
C GLN A 415 22.03 -20.24 -0.22
N PHE A 416 21.40 -21.14 0.53
CA PHE A 416 21.17 -20.92 1.97
C PHE A 416 22.48 -21.02 2.75
N GLY A 417 23.35 -22.00 2.46
CA GLY A 417 24.69 -22.10 3.05
C GLY A 417 25.50 -20.84 2.78
N ALA A 418 25.63 -20.47 1.50
CA ALA A 418 26.35 -19.28 1.07
C ALA A 418 25.80 -17.98 1.70
N LEU A 419 24.49 -17.88 1.93
CA LEU A 419 23.88 -16.74 2.61
C LEU A 419 24.38 -16.58 4.06
N PHE A 420 24.44 -17.67 4.82
CA PHE A 420 24.89 -17.63 6.22
C PHE A 420 26.41 -17.52 6.36
N ASP A 421 27.16 -18.04 5.39
CA ASP A 421 28.62 -17.98 5.38
C ASP A 421 29.14 -16.59 4.96
N ASN A 422 28.48 -15.96 3.97
CA ASN A 422 28.95 -14.71 3.38
C ASN A 422 28.34 -13.46 4.03
N GLN A 423 27.20 -13.60 4.73
CA GLN A 423 26.44 -12.49 5.29
C GLN A 423 26.08 -12.71 6.76
N PRO A 424 26.05 -11.68 7.60
CA PRO A 424 25.61 -11.80 8.99
C PRO A 424 24.08 -11.90 9.08
N PHE A 425 23.47 -12.72 8.19
CA PHE A 425 22.01 -12.82 8.02
C PHE A 425 21.28 -13.20 9.31
N GLY A 426 21.82 -14.13 10.08
CA GLY A 426 21.24 -14.52 11.37
C GLY A 426 21.14 -13.35 12.36
N ARG A 427 22.11 -12.44 12.33
CA ARG A 427 22.11 -11.23 13.16
C ARG A 427 21.06 -10.23 12.69
N TRP A 428 20.95 -9.98 11.40
CA TRP A 428 19.91 -9.12 10.83
C TRP A 428 18.51 -9.66 11.15
N TYR A 429 18.35 -10.99 11.12
CA TYR A 429 17.10 -11.67 11.45
C TYR A 429 16.72 -11.44 12.92
N LEU A 430 17.67 -11.64 13.85
CA LEU A 430 17.45 -11.40 15.28
C LEU A 430 17.18 -9.92 15.57
N ASN A 431 17.92 -9.00 14.94
CA ASN A 431 17.67 -7.57 15.09
C ASN A 431 16.24 -7.19 14.68
N THR A 432 15.81 -7.70 13.51
CA THR A 432 14.43 -7.43 13.04
C THR A 432 13.39 -8.01 13.98
N LEU A 433 13.58 -9.24 14.46
CA LEU A 433 12.67 -9.87 15.41
C LEU A 433 12.57 -9.07 16.72
N LEU A 434 13.71 -8.68 17.29
CA LEU A 434 13.77 -7.90 18.53
C LEU A 434 13.12 -6.53 18.38
N VAL A 435 13.48 -5.79 17.33
CA VAL A 435 12.92 -4.45 17.07
C VAL A 435 11.42 -4.54 16.81
N SER A 436 10.98 -5.47 15.96
CA SER A 436 9.56 -5.62 15.61
C SER A 436 8.72 -6.03 16.81
N ALA A 437 9.22 -6.98 17.63
CA ALA A 437 8.52 -7.42 18.84
C ALA A 437 8.45 -6.30 19.89
N ALA A 438 9.59 -5.64 20.16
CA ALA A 438 9.66 -4.59 21.17
C ALA A 438 8.82 -3.36 20.79
N SER A 439 8.94 -2.87 19.55
CA SER A 439 8.15 -1.73 19.06
C SER A 439 6.65 -2.05 19.01
N THR A 440 6.27 -3.28 18.62
CA THR A 440 4.87 -3.74 18.64
C THR A 440 4.34 -3.79 20.08
N ALA A 441 5.09 -4.31 21.03
CA ALA A 441 4.68 -4.35 22.44
C ALA A 441 4.44 -2.92 22.97
N VAL A 442 5.37 -2.00 22.72
CA VAL A 442 5.22 -0.59 23.11
C VAL A 442 3.98 0.02 22.46
N ALA A 443 3.83 -0.14 21.13
CA ALA A 443 2.68 0.41 20.40
C ALA A 443 1.35 -0.17 20.90
N LEU A 444 1.28 -1.48 21.15
CA LEU A 444 0.05 -2.15 21.61
C LEU A 444 -0.35 -1.70 23.02
N ILE A 445 0.58 -1.63 23.94
CA ILE A 445 0.32 -1.15 25.32
C ILE A 445 -0.18 0.30 25.27
N CYS A 446 0.53 1.16 24.56
CA CYS A 446 0.16 2.58 24.45
C CYS A 446 -1.19 2.76 23.74
N ALA A 447 -1.44 2.02 22.64
CA ALA A 447 -2.69 2.09 21.90
C ALA A 447 -3.88 1.53 22.70
N ALA A 448 -3.68 0.47 23.50
CA ALA A 448 -4.74 -0.08 24.34
C ALA A 448 -5.17 0.91 25.42
N LEU A 449 -4.20 1.51 26.13
CA LEU A 449 -4.50 2.53 27.14
C LEU A 449 -5.15 3.77 26.54
N ALA A 450 -4.65 4.22 25.38
CA ALA A 450 -5.19 5.37 24.69
C ALA A 450 -6.57 5.13 24.12
N GLY A 451 -6.74 4.00 23.41
CA GLY A 451 -8.01 3.61 22.81
C GLY A 451 -9.10 3.47 23.86
N TYR A 452 -8.77 2.87 25.02
CA TYR A 452 -9.68 2.79 26.15
C TYR A 452 -10.05 4.18 26.68
N ALA A 453 -9.06 5.04 26.92
CA ALA A 453 -9.32 6.40 27.41
C ALA A 453 -10.22 7.20 26.46
N LEU A 454 -9.97 7.14 25.15
CA LEU A 454 -10.74 7.85 24.13
C LEU A 454 -12.14 7.27 23.92
N ALA A 455 -12.32 5.95 24.09
CA ALA A 455 -13.60 5.29 23.92
C ALA A 455 -14.53 5.42 25.15
N ARG A 456 -13.94 5.48 26.38
CA ARG A 456 -14.69 5.36 27.63
C ARG A 456 -14.67 6.60 28.50
N LEU A 457 -13.53 7.35 28.51
CA LEU A 457 -13.42 8.51 29.38
C LEU A 457 -13.94 9.77 28.69
N ARG A 458 -14.97 10.38 29.31
CA ARG A 458 -15.54 11.65 28.84
C ARG A 458 -14.69 12.81 29.40
N PHE A 459 -13.74 13.31 28.62
CA PHE A 459 -12.95 14.49 28.99
C PHE A 459 -13.02 15.56 27.89
N ARG A 460 -12.84 16.83 28.31
CA ARG A 460 -12.82 17.95 27.35
C ARG A 460 -11.67 17.75 26.36
N GLY A 461 -11.97 17.79 25.04
CA GLY A 461 -10.97 17.62 23.98
C GLY A 461 -10.79 16.19 23.47
N ALA A 462 -11.46 15.16 24.01
CA ALA A 462 -11.33 13.76 23.55
C ALA A 462 -11.57 13.61 22.04
N GLN A 463 -12.61 14.27 21.52
CA GLN A 463 -12.92 14.21 20.08
C GLN A 463 -11.83 14.90 19.24
N GLY A 464 -11.35 16.08 19.67
CA GLY A 464 -10.24 16.78 19.00
C GLY A 464 -8.97 15.92 19.01
N PHE A 465 -8.66 15.27 20.13
CA PHE A 465 -7.50 14.39 20.24
C PHE A 465 -7.64 13.15 19.32
N THR A 466 -8.83 12.54 19.23
CA THR A 466 -9.08 11.43 18.28
C THR A 466 -8.85 11.85 16.84
N VAL A 467 -9.33 13.04 16.45
CA VAL A 467 -9.08 13.61 15.13
C VAL A 467 -7.59 13.87 14.90
N THR A 468 -6.88 14.42 15.90
CA THR A 468 -5.43 14.63 15.82
C THR A 468 -4.68 13.32 15.59
N VAL A 469 -5.00 12.26 16.36
CA VAL A 469 -4.39 10.93 16.17
C VAL A 469 -4.66 10.39 14.77
N LEU A 470 -5.86 10.57 14.23
CA LEU A 470 -6.17 10.16 12.86
C LEU A 470 -5.41 10.99 11.82
N LEU A 471 -5.30 12.30 12.03
CA LEU A 471 -4.53 13.18 11.14
C LEU A 471 -3.04 12.80 11.13
N THR A 472 -2.47 12.39 12.27
CA THR A 472 -1.07 11.94 12.31
C THR A 472 -0.85 10.64 11.52
N TYR A 473 -1.86 9.78 11.37
CA TYR A 473 -1.78 8.60 10.51
C TYR A 473 -1.72 8.95 9.00
N VAL A 474 -2.39 10.03 8.62
CA VAL A 474 -2.37 10.52 7.23
C VAL A 474 -1.04 11.19 6.88
N MET A 475 -0.26 11.59 7.92
CA MET A 475 1.02 12.26 7.69
C MET A 475 2.06 11.30 7.08
N PRO A 476 2.81 11.76 6.07
CA PRO A 476 3.88 10.96 5.48
C PRO A 476 4.93 10.59 6.52
N GLY A 477 5.31 9.31 6.59
CA GLY A 477 6.48 8.88 7.38
C GLY A 477 7.75 9.63 6.97
N ALA A 478 7.85 9.96 5.69
CA ALA A 478 8.90 10.78 5.14
C ALA A 478 9.05 12.17 5.78
N LEU A 479 7.98 12.74 6.31
CA LEU A 479 8.07 14.01 7.04
C LEU A 479 8.78 13.86 8.38
N LEU A 480 8.73 12.67 8.96
CA LEU A 480 9.21 12.42 10.30
C LEU A 480 10.68 11.93 10.34
N PHE A 481 11.21 11.31 9.25
CA PHE A 481 12.55 10.74 9.32
C PHE A 481 13.65 11.79 9.52
N ILE A 482 13.53 12.97 8.88
CA ILE A 482 14.54 14.05 8.98
C ILE A 482 14.66 14.57 10.43
N PRO A 483 13.56 15.06 11.08
CA PRO A 483 13.66 15.56 12.45
C PRO A 483 13.95 14.45 13.45
N LEU A 484 13.44 13.24 13.24
CA LEU A 484 13.76 12.11 14.12
C LEU A 484 15.24 11.76 14.04
N TYR A 485 15.83 11.74 12.84
CA TYR A 485 17.27 11.52 12.65
C TYR A 485 18.09 12.56 13.41
N GLN A 486 17.75 13.86 13.29
CA GLN A 486 18.42 14.93 14.04
C GLN A 486 18.25 14.78 15.56
N MET A 487 17.06 14.35 16.02
CA MET A 487 16.83 14.08 17.45
C MET A 487 17.66 12.90 17.95
N LEU A 488 17.78 11.84 17.15
CA LEU A 488 18.59 10.67 17.47
C LEU A 488 20.09 10.98 17.51
N ILE A 489 20.60 11.82 16.60
CA ILE A 489 21.97 12.34 16.65
C ILE A 489 22.20 13.09 17.97
N GLY A 490 21.29 14.01 18.32
CA GLY A 490 21.39 14.78 19.56
C GLY A 490 21.33 13.91 20.82
N ALA A 491 20.57 12.82 20.77
CA ALA A 491 20.46 11.84 21.86
C ALA A 491 21.58 10.77 21.84
N ARG A 492 22.46 10.77 20.84
CA ARG A 492 23.49 9.73 20.60
C ARG A 492 22.91 8.31 20.49
N LEU A 493 21.73 8.20 19.89
CA LEU A 493 21.01 6.93 19.71
C LEU A 493 21.07 6.40 18.28
N THR A 494 21.71 7.10 17.33
CA THR A 494 21.99 6.56 15.99
C THR A 494 22.86 5.30 16.09
N ASP A 495 22.76 4.42 15.10
CA ASP A 495 23.47 3.13 15.10
C ASP A 495 23.18 2.27 16.33
N SER A 496 21.92 2.23 16.73
CA SER A 496 21.43 1.41 17.85
C SER A 496 20.04 0.88 17.56
N LEU A 497 19.74 -0.36 17.95
CA LEU A 497 18.38 -0.92 17.83
C LEU A 497 17.32 -0.11 18.58
N TRP A 498 17.73 0.61 19.66
CA TRP A 498 16.83 1.49 20.39
C TRP A 498 16.33 2.66 19.55
N SER A 499 17.11 3.14 18.57
CA SER A 499 16.64 4.18 17.66
C SER A 499 15.36 3.75 16.94
N LEU A 500 15.29 2.49 16.54
CA LEU A 500 14.16 1.90 15.83
C LEU A 500 12.99 1.59 16.79
N VAL A 501 13.28 1.01 17.95
CA VAL A 501 12.24 0.69 18.95
C VAL A 501 11.49 1.94 19.41
N VAL A 502 12.20 3.08 19.56
CA VAL A 502 11.59 4.36 19.98
C VAL A 502 10.84 5.04 18.83
N THR A 503 11.34 4.93 17.60
CA THR A 503 10.77 5.66 16.46
C THR A 503 9.64 4.93 15.75
N TYR A 504 9.62 3.60 15.68
CA TYR A 504 8.56 2.83 15.01
C TYR A 504 7.13 3.09 15.54
N PRO A 505 6.93 3.35 16.84
CA PRO A 505 5.62 3.78 17.34
C PRO A 505 5.07 5.05 16.67
N THR A 506 5.91 5.92 16.08
CA THR A 506 5.45 7.14 15.40
C THR A 506 4.44 6.88 14.29
N PHE A 507 4.64 5.81 13.51
CA PHE A 507 3.76 5.44 12.39
C PHE A 507 2.81 4.28 12.72
N THR A 508 3.11 3.44 13.73
CA THR A 508 2.22 2.32 14.09
C THR A 508 1.16 2.71 15.10
N LEU A 509 1.47 3.59 16.06
CA LEU A 509 0.59 3.96 17.17
C LEU A 509 -0.72 4.67 16.74
N PRO A 510 -0.72 5.60 15.76
CA PRO A 510 -1.95 6.27 15.35
C PRO A 510 -3.02 5.30 14.84
N PHE A 511 -2.66 4.42 13.94
CA PHE A 511 -3.59 3.42 13.40
C PHE A 511 -4.03 2.41 14.47
N ALA A 512 -3.09 1.91 15.28
CA ALA A 512 -3.37 1.00 16.39
C ALA A 512 -4.39 1.60 17.36
N THR A 513 -4.21 2.87 17.72
CA THR A 513 -5.14 3.59 18.60
C THR A 513 -6.52 3.74 17.98
N TRP A 514 -6.58 4.19 16.72
CA TRP A 514 -7.84 4.37 16.00
C TRP A 514 -8.64 3.06 15.92
N LEU A 515 -7.98 1.96 15.58
CA LEU A 515 -8.62 0.65 15.47
C LEU A 515 -9.15 0.19 16.84
N LEU A 516 -8.35 0.36 17.92
CA LEU A 516 -8.76 -0.04 19.26
C LEU A 516 -9.88 0.87 19.83
N VAL A 517 -9.94 2.15 19.50
CA VAL A 517 -11.10 3.00 19.82
C VAL A 517 -12.37 2.41 19.25
N GLY A 518 -12.37 1.97 17.97
CA GLY A 518 -13.50 1.30 17.35
C GLY A 518 -13.94 0.03 18.08
N TYR A 519 -12.96 -0.82 18.44
CA TYR A 519 -13.23 -2.05 19.19
C TYR A 519 -13.78 -1.79 20.58
N PHE A 520 -13.14 -0.94 21.38
CA PHE A 520 -13.61 -0.63 22.73
C PHE A 520 -15.00 0.03 22.70
N SER A 521 -15.28 0.86 21.69
CA SER A 521 -16.62 1.47 21.53
C SER A 521 -17.71 0.45 21.18
N SER A 522 -17.36 -0.72 20.65
CA SER A 522 -18.32 -1.79 20.32
C SER A 522 -18.69 -2.69 21.51
N ILE A 523 -17.89 -2.67 22.58
CA ILE A 523 -18.17 -3.44 23.81
C ILE A 523 -19.26 -2.71 24.61
N PRO A 524 -20.34 -3.37 25.07
CA PRO A 524 -21.37 -2.77 25.91
C PRO A 524 -20.80 -2.14 27.19
N VAL A 525 -21.19 -0.89 27.50
CA VAL A 525 -20.67 -0.14 28.68
C VAL A 525 -21.13 -0.79 29.96
N GLU A 526 -22.29 -1.41 29.94
CA GLU A 526 -22.95 -2.06 31.09
C GLU A 526 -22.07 -3.16 31.72
N LEU A 527 -21.24 -3.84 30.92
CA LEU A 527 -20.30 -4.85 31.44
C LEU A 527 -19.20 -4.24 32.30
N GLU A 528 -18.75 -3.04 31.95
CA GLU A 528 -17.75 -2.30 32.72
C GLU A 528 -18.38 -1.70 33.98
N GLU A 529 -19.59 -1.13 33.86
CA GLU A 529 -20.33 -0.58 34.99
C GLU A 529 -20.65 -1.65 36.03
N ALA A 530 -21.05 -2.86 35.63
CA ALA A 530 -21.23 -3.98 36.55
C ALA A 530 -19.95 -4.30 37.34
N ALA A 531 -18.80 -4.35 36.69
CA ALA A 531 -17.53 -4.58 37.38
C ALA A 531 -17.18 -3.45 38.38
N LEU A 532 -17.54 -2.19 38.06
CA LEU A 532 -17.34 -1.07 38.98
C LEU A 532 -18.27 -1.18 40.20
N VAL A 533 -19.53 -1.61 40.00
CA VAL A 533 -20.48 -1.88 41.11
C VAL A 533 -19.97 -3.03 42.01
N ASP A 534 -19.34 -4.06 41.39
CA ASP A 534 -18.70 -5.16 42.12
C ASP A 534 -17.40 -4.75 42.84
N GLY A 535 -17.06 -3.46 42.87
CA GLY A 535 -15.92 -2.91 43.62
C GLY A 535 -14.59 -2.90 42.86
N CYS A 536 -14.57 -3.20 41.56
CA CYS A 536 -13.37 -3.04 40.75
C CYS A 536 -13.02 -1.56 40.54
N THR A 537 -11.74 -1.23 40.60
CA THR A 537 -11.25 0.04 40.09
C THR A 537 -11.36 0.06 38.55
N ARG A 538 -11.36 1.25 37.91
CA ARG A 538 -11.41 1.37 36.44
C ARG A 538 -10.31 0.59 35.75
N LEU A 539 -9.09 0.59 36.31
CA LEU A 539 -7.98 -0.17 35.72
C LEU A 539 -8.18 -1.70 35.84
N GLN A 540 -8.81 -2.13 36.96
CA GLN A 540 -9.18 -3.54 37.16
C GLN A 540 -10.31 -3.95 36.20
N ALA A 541 -11.35 -3.12 36.02
CA ALA A 541 -12.42 -3.34 35.05
C ALA A 541 -11.86 -3.39 33.62
N PHE A 542 -10.95 -2.49 33.25
CA PHE A 542 -10.22 -2.54 31.98
C PHE A 542 -9.48 -3.87 31.80
N GLY A 543 -8.66 -4.27 32.78
CA GLY A 543 -7.83 -5.48 32.67
C GLY A 543 -8.62 -6.79 32.72
N ARG A 544 -9.70 -6.85 33.53
CA ARG A 544 -10.48 -8.08 33.77
C ARG A 544 -11.66 -8.26 32.85
N VAL A 545 -12.25 -7.17 32.35
CA VAL A 545 -13.46 -7.21 31.51
C VAL A 545 -13.18 -6.76 30.08
N VAL A 546 -12.68 -5.52 29.90
CA VAL A 546 -12.56 -4.90 28.57
C VAL A 546 -11.47 -5.54 27.73
N LEU A 547 -10.25 -5.73 28.27
CA LEU A 547 -9.13 -6.34 27.56
C LEU A 547 -9.40 -7.78 27.10
N PRO A 548 -9.97 -8.68 27.91
CA PRO A 548 -10.31 -10.02 27.45
C PRO A 548 -11.35 -10.04 26.33
N LEU A 549 -12.36 -9.17 26.37
CA LEU A 549 -13.37 -9.04 25.34
C LEU A 549 -12.79 -8.44 24.04
N ALA A 550 -11.78 -7.58 24.15
CA ALA A 550 -11.09 -6.96 23.03
C ALA A 550 -9.97 -7.82 22.43
N LYS A 551 -9.71 -9.04 22.90
CA LYS A 551 -8.65 -9.93 22.37
C LYS A 551 -8.59 -10.00 20.85
N PRO A 552 -9.71 -10.17 20.10
CA PRO A 552 -9.64 -10.19 18.64
C PRO A 552 -9.08 -8.89 18.05
N GLY A 553 -9.50 -7.74 18.59
CA GLY A 553 -9.01 -6.43 18.18
C GLY A 553 -7.54 -6.23 18.51
N LEU A 554 -7.12 -6.63 19.71
CA LEU A 554 -5.71 -6.57 20.13
C LEU A 554 -4.82 -7.44 19.24
N LEU A 555 -5.26 -8.65 18.87
CA LEU A 555 -4.53 -9.52 17.97
C LEU A 555 -4.45 -8.92 16.55
N ALA A 556 -5.52 -8.34 16.04
CA ALA A 556 -5.51 -7.66 14.75
C ALA A 556 -4.52 -6.49 14.73
N VAL A 557 -4.51 -5.66 15.77
CA VAL A 557 -3.55 -4.56 15.94
C VAL A 557 -2.12 -5.08 16.08
N ALA A 558 -1.90 -6.11 16.88
CA ALA A 558 -0.57 -6.70 17.07
C ALA A 558 -0.01 -7.23 15.74
N LEU A 559 -0.81 -7.94 14.95
CA LEU A 559 -0.42 -8.42 13.62
C LEU A 559 -0.07 -7.27 12.67
N PHE A 560 -0.92 -6.25 12.65
CA PHE A 560 -0.69 -5.07 11.79
C PHE A 560 0.61 -4.34 12.17
N THR A 561 0.80 -4.03 13.45
CA THR A 561 1.98 -3.31 13.94
C THR A 561 3.26 -4.12 13.76
N LEU A 562 3.21 -5.43 14.05
CA LEU A 562 4.34 -6.33 13.88
C LEU A 562 4.74 -6.45 12.40
N THR A 563 3.76 -6.60 11.50
CA THR A 563 4.03 -6.67 10.05
C THR A 563 4.63 -5.37 9.53
N ASN A 564 4.14 -4.21 9.96
CA ASN A 564 4.71 -2.92 9.56
C ASN A 564 6.14 -2.75 10.10
N ALA A 565 6.39 -3.07 11.37
CA ALA A 565 7.72 -2.99 11.96
C ALA A 565 8.71 -3.98 11.32
N TRP A 566 8.26 -5.18 10.96
CA TRP A 566 9.07 -6.19 10.26
C TRP A 566 9.49 -5.73 8.86
N ASN A 567 8.61 -5.02 8.17
CA ASN A 567 8.80 -4.58 6.79
C ASN A 567 9.43 -3.20 6.68
N GLU A 568 9.62 -2.51 7.80
CA GLU A 568 10.10 -1.13 7.79
C GLU A 568 11.53 -1.06 7.25
N PHE A 569 11.74 -0.18 6.29
CA PHE A 569 13.01 -0.01 5.61
C PHE A 569 13.59 1.40 5.76
N LEU A 570 12.79 2.46 5.54
CA LEU A 570 13.28 3.84 5.44
C LEU A 570 13.98 4.31 6.73
N PHE A 571 13.34 4.13 7.88
CA PHE A 571 13.91 4.58 9.16
C PHE A 571 15.15 3.78 9.52
N ALA A 572 15.10 2.45 9.34
CA ALA A 572 16.26 1.60 9.56
C ALA A 572 17.41 1.96 8.61
N PHE A 573 17.12 2.25 7.34
CA PHE A 573 18.11 2.62 6.32
C PHE A 573 18.78 3.97 6.64
N VAL A 574 18.03 4.92 7.19
CA VAL A 574 18.56 6.25 7.55
C VAL A 574 19.27 6.26 8.90
N PHE A 575 18.78 5.47 9.89
CA PHE A 575 19.27 5.57 11.27
C PHE A 575 20.39 4.59 11.60
N ILE A 576 20.57 3.53 10.81
CA ILE A 576 21.53 2.45 11.04
C ILE A 576 22.52 2.37 9.88
N THR A 577 23.80 2.62 10.16
CA THR A 577 24.90 2.48 9.20
C THR A 577 25.78 1.27 9.49
N LYS A 578 25.88 0.88 10.78
CA LYS A 578 26.72 -0.24 11.21
C LYS A 578 26.05 -1.58 10.91
N ASP A 579 26.80 -2.51 10.29
CA ASP A 579 26.31 -3.84 9.91
C ASP A 579 25.75 -4.65 11.09
N GLU A 580 26.30 -4.46 12.29
CA GLU A 580 25.85 -5.17 13.48
C GLU A 580 24.44 -4.85 13.95
N TYR A 581 23.89 -3.67 13.57
CA TYR A 581 22.55 -3.22 13.96
C TYR A 581 21.55 -3.21 12.81
N LYS A 582 21.98 -3.58 11.58
CA LYS A 582 21.09 -3.65 10.42
C LYS A 582 19.90 -4.59 10.68
N THR A 583 18.74 -4.18 10.21
CA THR A 583 17.55 -5.04 10.09
C THR A 583 17.60 -5.82 8.77
N LEU A 584 16.76 -6.84 8.63
CA LEU A 584 16.69 -7.66 7.41
C LEU A 584 16.51 -6.83 6.13
N PRO A 585 15.56 -5.87 6.05
CA PRO A 585 15.39 -5.08 4.82
C PRO A 585 16.67 -4.31 4.43
N VAL A 586 17.33 -3.70 5.40
CA VAL A 586 18.57 -2.92 5.18
C VAL A 586 19.76 -3.84 4.89
N GLY A 587 19.87 -4.96 5.62
CA GLY A 587 20.90 -5.97 5.39
C GLY A 587 20.80 -6.57 3.99
N MET A 588 19.60 -6.94 3.54
CA MET A 588 19.38 -7.44 2.18
C MET A 588 19.72 -6.38 1.11
N GLN A 589 19.38 -5.11 1.36
CA GLN A 589 19.77 -4.02 0.46
C GLN A 589 21.30 -3.88 0.37
N SER A 590 22.02 -4.06 1.48
CA SER A 590 23.49 -3.97 1.46
C SER A 590 24.19 -5.12 0.74
N MET A 591 23.49 -6.24 0.48
CA MET A 591 24.01 -7.33 -0.37
C MET A 591 24.14 -6.92 -1.85
N ILE A 592 23.46 -5.84 -2.26
CA ILE A 592 23.52 -5.27 -3.60
C ILE A 592 24.58 -4.15 -3.59
N ALA A 593 25.83 -4.51 -3.42
CA ALA A 593 26.94 -3.58 -3.49
C ALA A 593 27.76 -3.88 -4.76
N GLY A 594 27.81 -2.92 -5.69
CA GLY A 594 28.54 -3.05 -6.95
C GLY A 594 27.78 -3.77 -8.07
N ASP A 595 28.54 -4.25 -9.07
CA ASP A 595 27.99 -4.82 -10.32
C ASP A 595 27.50 -6.27 -10.16
N VAL A 596 27.84 -6.93 -9.06
CA VAL A 596 27.47 -8.34 -8.82
C VAL A 596 26.35 -8.43 -7.81
N VAL A 597 25.16 -8.81 -8.28
CA VAL A 597 24.00 -9.07 -7.44
C VAL A 597 23.93 -10.57 -7.13
N PRO A 598 24.07 -11.01 -5.86
CA PRO A 598 24.01 -12.43 -5.48
C PRO A 598 22.54 -12.92 -5.51
N GLN A 599 22.02 -13.14 -6.71
CA GLN A 599 20.57 -13.45 -6.93
C GLN A 599 20.11 -14.68 -6.16
N GLY A 600 20.92 -15.74 -6.10
CA GLY A 600 20.58 -16.95 -5.36
C GLY A 600 20.47 -16.72 -3.85
N GLN A 601 21.47 -16.05 -3.25
CA GLN A 601 21.46 -15.71 -1.83
C GLN A 601 20.32 -14.74 -1.49
N LEU A 602 20.03 -13.75 -2.35
CA LEU A 602 18.89 -12.84 -2.18
C LEU A 602 17.54 -13.58 -2.27
N ALA A 603 17.45 -14.60 -3.14
CA ALA A 603 16.26 -15.44 -3.22
C ALA A 603 16.09 -16.29 -1.96
N ALA A 604 17.16 -16.90 -1.46
CA ALA A 604 17.17 -17.65 -0.19
C ALA A 604 16.80 -16.75 1.00
N ALA A 605 17.40 -15.57 1.11
CA ALA A 605 17.06 -14.56 2.11
C ALA A 605 15.58 -14.16 2.03
N SER A 606 15.08 -13.88 0.81
CA SER A 606 13.70 -13.51 0.55
C SER A 606 12.71 -14.56 1.02
N LEU A 607 13.02 -15.84 0.81
CA LEU A 607 12.18 -16.95 1.27
C LEU A 607 12.15 -17.00 2.81
N LEU A 608 13.32 -16.93 3.46
CA LEU A 608 13.42 -16.97 4.93
C LEU A 608 12.73 -15.78 5.60
N VAL A 609 12.85 -14.59 5.04
CA VAL A 609 12.20 -13.36 5.55
C VAL A 609 10.68 -13.41 5.42
N SER A 610 10.17 -14.07 4.38
CA SER A 610 8.73 -14.18 4.11
C SER A 610 8.03 -15.20 5.02
N ILE A 611 8.71 -16.25 5.46
CA ILE A 611 8.12 -17.34 6.25
C ILE A 611 7.40 -16.85 7.51
N PRO A 612 8.02 -16.05 8.41
CA PRO A 612 7.34 -15.60 9.63
C PRO A 612 6.10 -14.77 9.34
N VAL A 613 6.18 -13.89 8.35
CA VAL A 613 5.06 -13.00 7.99
C VAL A 613 3.90 -13.79 7.42
N VAL A 614 4.17 -14.76 6.55
CA VAL A 614 3.14 -15.66 5.99
C VAL A 614 2.51 -16.50 7.09
N ILE A 615 3.29 -17.05 8.03
CA ILE A 615 2.77 -17.82 9.18
C ILE A 615 1.89 -16.94 10.06
N MET A 616 2.37 -15.74 10.43
CA MET A 616 1.60 -14.80 11.24
C MET A 616 0.28 -14.44 10.58
N TYR A 617 0.31 -14.21 9.26
CA TYR A 617 -0.88 -13.90 8.51
C TYR A 617 -1.85 -15.08 8.41
N ALA A 618 -1.35 -16.29 8.12
CA ALA A 618 -2.17 -17.51 8.05
C ALA A 618 -2.90 -17.79 9.37
N LEU A 619 -2.24 -17.55 10.51
CA LEU A 619 -2.83 -17.69 11.84
C LEU A 619 -3.79 -16.54 12.18
N GLY A 620 -3.50 -15.33 11.71
CA GLY A 620 -4.20 -14.10 12.09
C GLY A 620 -5.32 -13.66 11.15
N GLN A 621 -5.43 -14.21 9.94
CA GLN A 621 -6.37 -13.74 8.91
C GLN A 621 -7.84 -13.69 9.37
N ARG A 622 -8.26 -14.61 10.26
CA ARG A 622 -9.62 -14.63 10.83
C ARG A 622 -9.91 -13.39 11.68
N PHE A 623 -8.93 -12.88 12.42
CA PHE A 623 -9.06 -11.70 13.27
C PHE A 623 -9.04 -10.40 12.46
N LEU A 624 -8.29 -10.37 11.34
CA LEU A 624 -8.24 -9.22 10.45
C LEU A 624 -9.57 -9.00 9.72
N THR A 625 -10.23 -10.08 9.27
CA THR A 625 -11.54 -9.96 8.59
C THR A 625 -12.63 -9.47 9.54
N GLU A 626 -12.64 -9.90 10.79
CA GLU A 626 -13.58 -9.43 11.81
C GLU A 626 -13.30 -7.97 12.20
N GLY A 627 -12.02 -7.57 12.26
CA GLY A 627 -11.60 -6.24 12.66
C GLY A 627 -11.91 -5.14 11.64
N LEU A 628 -11.63 -5.39 10.38
CA LEU A 628 -11.90 -4.44 9.30
C LEU A 628 -13.40 -4.26 9.04
N THR A 629 -14.21 -5.32 9.26
CA THR A 629 -15.66 -5.24 9.10
C THR A 629 -16.35 -4.54 10.27
N ALA A 630 -15.87 -4.69 11.50
CA ALA A 630 -16.43 -4.00 12.67
C ALA A 630 -16.27 -2.47 12.60
N GLY A 631 -15.19 -1.97 11.99
CA GLY A 631 -14.98 -0.54 11.72
C GLY A 631 -15.73 0.01 10.51
N ALA A 632 -16.08 -0.83 9.53
CA ALA A 632 -16.70 -0.42 8.27
C ALA A 632 -18.24 -0.45 8.27
N VAL A 633 -18.89 -1.15 9.23
CA VAL A 633 -20.34 -1.43 9.22
C VAL A 633 -21.16 -0.46 10.10
N LYS A 634 -20.51 0.44 10.87
CA LYS A 634 -21.19 1.48 11.66
C LYS A 634 -20.97 2.87 11.06
N GLY A 635 -21.56 3.12 9.90
CA GLY A 635 -21.71 4.44 9.29
C GLY A 635 -23.03 4.54 8.62
#